data_705397a3a9f25ce0591d1f18b84f3d41
#
_entry.id   705397a3a9f25ce0591d1f18b84f3d41
#
_cell.length_a   1.000
_cell.length_b   1.000
_cell.length_c   1.000
_cell.angle_alpha   90.00
_cell.angle_beta   90.00
_cell.angle_gamma   90.00
#
_symmetry.space_group_name_H-M   'P 1'
#
loop_
_entity.id
_entity.type
_entity.pdbx_description
1 polymer ?
#
loop_
_entity_poly.entity_id
_entity_poly.type
_entity_poly.pdbx_seq_one_letter_code
_entity_poly.pdbx_strand_id
1 'polypeptide(L)'
;TLWQRPLVTIKVGGQLKEALLDTGADDTVLEXXXLPGRWKPKMIGGIGGFIKVRQYDQILVEICGXKAIGTVLVGPTPVNIIGRNLLTQIGCTLNFXXXXXXXXXXXXXXXXXXXXXXXXXXXXXXXXXXXXXCTXXEKEGKISKIGPENPYNTPVFAIKKKDSTKWRKLVDFRELNKRTQDFWEVQLGIPHPAGLKXXKSVTVLDVGDAYFSVPLDEDFRKYTAFTIPSINNETPGIRYQYNVLPQGWKGSPAIFQSSMTKILEPFRKQNPDIVIYQYMDDLYVGSDLEIEQHRTKIXELRQHLLKWGFXTPDKKHQKEPPFLWMGYELHPDKWTVQXXXXXXXXXXXXXXXXXXXXXXXXXXXXXXXXXXXXXXXXXXXXXXLTEVVPLTAEAELELAENREILKEPVHGVYYDPSKDLVAEIQKQGXGQWTYQIYQEPFKNLKTGKYARMRGAHTNDVKQLTEAVQKINTECIVIWGKTPKFRLPIQKETWEAWWXEYWQATWIPEWEFVNTPPLVKLWYQLEKEPIXGAETFYVDGASNRETKLGKAGYVTDKGRQKVISIPDTTNQKTELQAIYLALQDSGSEVNIVTDSQYALGIIQAQPDKSESELVSQIIEQLIKKEKVYLAWVPAHKGIGGNEQVDKLVSAGIRKVL
;
A
#
# COMPACT_ATOMS: atom_id res chain seq x y z
N THR A 1 25.32 12.19 16.15
CA THR A 1 24.07 11.97 15.47
C THR A 1 23.83 10.51 15.22
N LEU A 2 22.62 10.10 15.49
CA LEU A 2 22.35 8.66 15.58
C LEU A 2 22.29 7.97 14.23
N TRP A 3 21.76 8.64 13.21
CA TRP A 3 21.54 7.95 11.96
C TRP A 3 22.35 8.47 10.79
N GLN A 4 23.20 9.42 11.05
CA GLN A 4 23.99 10.01 9.98
C GLN A 4 25.10 9.05 9.56
N ARG A 5 25.41 9.02 8.27
CA ARG A 5 26.54 8.24 7.81
C ARG A 5 27.80 8.74 8.50
N PRO A 6 28.71 7.83 8.88
CA PRO A 6 29.94 8.26 9.56
C PRO A 6 30.95 8.82 8.58
N LEU A 7 30.70 10.04 8.10
CA LEU A 7 31.62 10.77 7.25
C LEU A 7 32.51 11.62 8.12
N VAL A 8 33.80 11.53 7.90
CA VAL A 8 34.77 12.29 8.68
C VAL A 8 35.76 12.94 7.72
N THR A 9 36.41 13.99 8.19
CA THR A 9 37.48 14.60 7.45
C THR A 9 38.79 13.89 7.79
N ILE A 10 39.49 13.44 6.75
CA ILE A 10 40.78 12.80 6.91
C ILE A 10 41.87 13.66 6.26
N LYS A 11 43.09 13.44 6.71
CA LYS A 11 44.25 14.11 6.09
C LYS A 11 45.15 13.03 5.51
N VAL A 12 45.38 13.12 4.21
CA VAL A 12 46.19 12.14 3.51
C VAL A 12 46.96 12.87 2.41
N GLY A 13 48.27 12.62 2.38
CA GLY A 13 49.11 13.27 1.38
C GLY A 13 49.05 14.79 1.42
N GLY A 14 48.86 15.35 2.60
CA GLY A 14 48.78 16.80 2.74
C GLY A 14 47.42 17.39 2.36
N GLN A 15 46.45 16.57 2.00
CA GLN A 15 45.13 17.03 1.56
C GLN A 15 44.07 16.62 2.55
N LEU A 16 43.06 17.47 2.70
CA LEU A 16 41.89 17.16 3.51
C LEU A 16 40.82 16.59 2.60
N LYS A 17 40.24 15.46 2.98
CA LYS A 17 39.18 14.84 2.22
C LYS A 17 38.12 14.32 3.16
N GLU A 18 36.89 14.24 2.67
CA GLU A 18 35.82 13.56 3.42
C GLU A 18 35.80 12.10 3.05
N ALA A 19 35.66 11.24 4.04
CA ALA A 19 35.64 9.81 3.81
C ALA A 19 34.64 9.14 4.74
N LEU A 20 34.10 8.03 4.28
CA LEU A 20 33.17 7.21 5.03
C LEU A 20 33.95 6.16 5.81
N LEU A 21 33.71 6.06 7.11
CA LEU A 21 34.25 4.98 7.90
C LEU A 21 33.39 3.75 7.65
N ASP A 22 33.96 2.74 7.00
CA ASP A 22 33.17 1.60 6.51
C ASP A 22 33.72 0.30 7.04
N THR A 23 33.09 -0.21 8.11
CA THR A 23 33.53 -1.48 8.72
C THR A 23 33.24 -2.67 7.83
N GLY A 24 32.42 -2.51 6.79
CA GLY A 24 32.17 -3.58 5.84
C GLY A 24 33.20 -3.69 4.74
N ALA A 25 34.16 -2.76 4.68
CA ALA A 25 35.18 -2.77 3.63
C ALA A 25 36.51 -3.24 4.21
N ASP A 26 37.16 -4.15 3.49
CA ASP A 26 38.51 -4.58 3.87
C ASP A 26 39.53 -3.47 3.66
N ASP A 27 39.40 -2.76 2.56
CA ASP A 27 40.42 -1.85 2.07
C ASP A 27 39.97 -0.41 2.15
N THR A 28 40.97 0.49 2.16
CA THR A 28 40.75 1.93 2.08
C THR A 28 40.90 2.36 0.61
N VAL A 29 39.86 3.01 0.08
CA VAL A 29 39.84 3.41 -1.32
C VAL A 29 39.50 4.89 -1.41
N LEU A 30 40.37 5.69 -2.04
CA LEU A 30 40.17 7.12 -2.19
C LEU A 30 40.07 7.47 -3.66
N GLU A 31 39.37 8.51 -3.90
CA GLU A 31 39.21 8.98 -5.27
C GLU A 31 40.31 9.97 -5.62
N UNK A 32 40.82 9.73 -6.87
CA UNK A 32 41.78 10.58 -7.48
C UNK A 32 42.47 11.48 -6.50
N UNK A 33 43.40 11.03 -5.92
CA UNK A 33 44.35 11.68 -5.07
C UNK A 33 45.70 11.44 -5.66
N UNK A 34 46.45 12.23 -5.56
CA UNK A 34 47.78 12.09 -5.94
C UNK A 34 48.55 11.86 -4.71
N LEU A 35 49.10 10.75 -4.46
CA LEU A 35 49.89 10.36 -3.30
C LEU A 35 51.33 10.19 -3.69
N PRO A 36 52.26 10.51 -2.76
CA PRO A 36 53.66 10.34 -3.06
C PRO A 36 54.09 8.88 -3.01
N GLY A 37 55.10 8.55 -3.76
CA GLY A 37 55.72 7.25 -3.70
C GLY A 37 55.27 6.33 -4.82
N ARG A 38 55.80 5.13 -4.72
CA ARG A 38 55.51 4.11 -5.73
C ARG A 38 54.18 3.49 -5.53
N TRP A 39 53.63 3.00 -6.63
CA TRP A 39 52.37 2.29 -6.58
C TRP A 39 52.39 1.13 -7.56
N LYS A 40 51.44 0.19 -7.36
CA LYS A 40 51.30 -0.91 -8.29
C LYS A 40 49.80 -1.08 -8.61
N PRO A 41 49.50 -1.60 -9.79
CA PRO A 41 48.11 -1.73 -10.14
C PRO A 41 47.43 -2.88 -9.38
N LYS A 42 46.14 -2.72 -9.12
CA LYS A 42 45.37 -3.75 -8.44
C LYS A 42 43.94 -3.67 -8.93
N MET A 43 43.26 -4.83 -8.94
CA MET A 43 41.84 -4.87 -9.22
C MET A 43 41.12 -5.18 -7.93
N ILE A 44 40.10 -4.40 -7.60
CA ILE A 44 39.28 -4.68 -6.43
C ILE A 44 37.82 -4.81 -6.85
N GLY A 45 37.09 -5.64 -6.14
CA GLY A 45 35.70 -5.92 -6.47
C GLY A 45 34.76 -5.53 -5.36
N GLY A 46 33.59 -5.13 -5.77
CA GLY A 46 32.50 -4.84 -4.87
C GLY A 46 31.22 -5.29 -5.49
N ILE A 47 30.12 -4.88 -4.90
CA ILE A 47 28.82 -5.31 -5.39
C ILE A 47 28.59 -4.88 -6.83
N GLY A 48 29.11 -3.72 -7.22
CA GLY A 48 28.91 -3.21 -8.57
C GLY A 48 29.90 -3.68 -9.60
N GLY A 49 30.82 -4.58 -9.26
CA GLY A 49 31.81 -5.06 -10.20
C GLY A 49 33.22 -4.76 -9.75
N PHE A 50 34.17 -4.85 -10.67
CA PHE A 50 35.58 -4.64 -10.36
C PHE A 50 36.05 -3.30 -10.89
N ILE A 51 36.94 -2.64 -10.15
CA ILE A 51 37.57 -1.42 -10.61
C ILE A 51 39.08 -1.57 -10.50
N LYS A 52 39.77 -0.83 -11.38
CA LYS A 52 41.23 -0.83 -11.38
C LYS A 52 41.71 0.34 -10.54
N VAL A 53 42.61 0.06 -9.61
CA VAL A 53 43.08 1.06 -8.68
C VAL A 53 44.61 1.03 -8.62
N ARG A 54 45.20 2.09 -8.06
CA ARG A 54 46.61 2.13 -7.77
C ARG A 54 46.82 1.88 -6.30
N GLN A 55 47.65 0.91 -5.97
CA GLN A 55 47.93 0.55 -4.60
C GLN A 55 49.21 1.25 -4.09
N TYR A 56 49.02 2.09 -3.08
CA TYR A 56 50.11 2.74 -2.39
C TYR A 56 50.25 2.13 -1.03
N ASP A 57 51.47 1.73 -0.66
CA ASP A 57 51.70 1.07 0.66
C ASP A 57 52.29 2.10 1.61
N GLN A 58 52.03 1.85 2.91
CA GLN A 58 52.61 2.62 4.01
C GLN A 58 52.35 4.12 3.87
N ILE A 59 51.09 4.46 3.65
CA ILE A 59 50.65 5.87 3.56
C ILE A 59 50.10 6.27 4.93
N LEU A 60 50.55 7.47 5.35
CA LEU A 60 50.02 8.04 6.60
C LEU A 60 48.69 8.69 6.36
N VAL A 61 47.70 8.26 7.14
CA VAL A 61 46.36 8.85 7.08
C VAL A 61 45.96 9.27 8.49
N GLU A 62 45.60 10.52 8.62
CA GLU A 62 45.14 11.03 9.90
C GLU A 62 43.61 11.03 9.91
N ILE A 63 43.02 10.30 10.85
CA ILE A 63 41.57 10.09 10.91
C ILE A 63 41.13 10.39 12.33
N CYS A 64 40.30 11.42 12.47
CA CYS A 64 39.74 11.79 13.79
C CYS A 64 40.83 11.97 14.85
N GLY A 65 42.00 12.58 14.45
CA GLY A 65 43.10 12.79 15.40
C GLY A 65 43.99 11.58 15.63
N UNK A 66 43.63 10.49 15.05
CA UNK A 66 44.36 9.31 15.14
C UNK A 66 45.12 9.12 13.87
N LYS A 67 46.34 8.65 14.08
CA LYS A 67 47.16 8.42 12.88
C LYS A 67 47.25 6.94 12.57
N ALA A 68 47.16 6.59 11.31
CA ALA A 68 47.28 5.23 10.82
C ALA A 68 48.24 5.22 9.63
N ILE A 69 48.98 4.13 9.48
CA ILE A 69 49.86 3.94 8.34
C ILE A 69 49.50 2.61 7.70
N GLY A 70 49.13 2.67 6.42
CA GLY A 70 48.78 1.44 5.74
C GLY A 70 48.56 1.64 4.27
N THR A 71 48.01 0.62 3.67
CA THR A 71 47.77 0.61 2.24
C THR A 71 46.57 1.49 1.90
N VAL A 72 46.71 2.34 0.91
CA VAL A 72 45.64 3.17 0.38
C VAL A 72 45.54 2.89 -1.11
N LEU A 73 44.33 2.53 -1.54
CA LEU A 73 44.03 2.31 -2.94
C LEU A 73 43.40 3.57 -3.51
N VAL A 74 43.84 3.95 -4.70
CA VAL A 74 43.34 5.17 -5.34
C VAL A 74 42.70 4.78 -6.66
N GLY A 75 41.47 5.16 -6.85
CA GLY A 75 40.76 4.83 -8.08
C GLY A 75 39.36 5.43 -8.12
N PRO A 76 38.59 5.06 -9.13
CA PRO A 76 37.28 5.66 -9.33
C PRO A 76 36.22 5.07 -8.40
N THR A 77 36.24 5.51 -7.17
CA THR A 77 35.23 5.13 -6.20
C THR A 77 34.21 6.24 -6.06
N PRO A 78 32.92 5.89 -5.92
CA PRO A 78 31.91 6.94 -5.75
C PRO A 78 31.99 7.66 -4.41
N VAL A 79 32.64 7.06 -3.43
CA VAL A 79 32.83 7.71 -2.14
C VAL A 79 34.15 7.25 -1.57
N ASN A 80 34.86 8.18 -0.91
CA ASN A 80 36.09 7.80 -0.22
C ASN A 80 35.76 6.89 0.95
N ILE A 81 36.45 5.78 1.07
CA ILE A 81 36.14 4.77 2.06
C ILE A 81 37.40 4.49 2.88
N ILE A 82 37.26 4.56 4.20
CA ILE A 82 38.28 4.08 5.14
C ILE A 82 37.84 2.69 5.59
N GLY A 83 38.62 1.69 5.22
CA GLY A 83 38.32 0.32 5.51
C GLY A 83 38.97 -0.19 6.77
N ARG A 84 38.75 -1.47 7.05
CA ARG A 84 39.23 -2.07 8.31
C ARG A 84 40.75 -2.05 8.44
N ASN A 85 41.47 -2.03 7.31
CA ASN A 85 42.93 -2.02 7.42
C ASN A 85 43.43 -0.79 8.18
N LEU A 86 42.74 0.33 8.12
CA LEU A 86 43.12 1.51 8.89
C LEU A 86 42.25 1.70 10.13
N LEU A 87 40.98 1.27 10.08
CA LEU A 87 40.11 1.43 11.25
C LEU A 87 40.64 0.67 12.46
N THR A 88 41.23 -0.52 12.24
CA THR A 88 41.79 -1.26 13.36
C THR A 88 42.96 -0.53 13.98
N GLN A 89 43.76 0.15 13.17
CA GLN A 89 44.91 0.88 13.68
C GLN A 89 44.54 2.04 14.58
N ILE A 90 43.43 2.71 14.29
CA ILE A 90 43.01 3.84 15.12
C ILE A 90 42.11 3.43 16.28
N GLY A 91 41.95 2.10 16.46
CA GLY A 91 41.14 1.62 17.59
C GLY A 91 39.66 1.87 17.41
N CYS A 92 39.20 1.85 16.19
CA CYS A 92 37.76 2.09 15.93
C CYS A 92 36.95 0.93 16.47
N THR A 93 35.87 1.25 17.18
CA THR A 93 34.99 0.23 17.73
C THR A 93 33.56 0.53 17.29
N LEU A 94 32.78 -0.54 17.20
CA LEU A 94 31.33 -0.44 17.00
C LEU A 94 30.66 -0.53 18.36
N ASN A 95 29.85 0.49 18.70
CA ASN A 95 29.19 0.53 20.00
C ASN A 95 27.69 0.56 19.79
N PHE A 96 27.03 -0.49 20.29
CA PHE A 96 25.59 -0.60 20.15
C PHE A 96 24.93 -0.36 21.49
N UNK A 97 25.41 0.68 22.16
CA UNK A 97 24.89 0.97 23.48
C UNK A 97 23.46 1.35 23.40
N UNK A 98 22.84 0.96 24.05
CA UNK A 98 21.49 1.26 24.19
C UNK A 98 21.36 2.70 24.44
N UNK A 99 21.63 3.15 23.62
CA UNK A 99 21.46 4.51 23.65
C UNK A 99 20.14 4.83 24.14
N UNK A 100 20.06 5.18 24.80
CA UNK A 100 18.89 5.30 25.36
C UNK A 100 17.82 5.99 24.61
N UNK A 101 17.90 5.58 23.73
CA UNK A 101 16.87 6.00 22.99
C UNK A 101 15.61 5.53 23.49
N UNK A 102 15.68 4.82 23.91
CA UNK A 102 14.56 4.23 24.35
C UNK A 102 13.78 5.07 25.24
N UNK A 103 13.97 5.88 24.90
CA UNK A 103 13.28 6.50 25.56
C UNK A 103 12.51 6.43 26.70
N UNK A 104 12.29 7.03 26.76
CA UNK A 104 11.46 7.12 27.72
C UNK A 104 10.82 5.88 28.21
N UNK A 105 11.33 5.58 28.85
CA UNK A 105 10.80 4.53 29.50
C UNK A 105 9.35 4.58 29.53
N UNK A 106 9.01 4.16 28.93
CA UNK A 106 7.65 4.12 28.85
C UNK A 106 7.07 3.52 30.08
N UNK A 107 6.69 4.14 30.54
CA UNK A 107 6.01 3.68 31.64
C UNK A 107 4.71 3.13 31.29
N UNK A 108 4.64 2.82 30.42
CA UNK A 108 3.45 2.32 29.98
C UNK A 108 3.16 0.96 30.44
N UNK A 109 3.66 0.71 31.01
CA UNK A 109 3.45 -0.49 31.32
C UNK A 109 2.27 -1.02 31.59
N UNK A 110 1.91 -0.80 31.72
CA UNK A 110 1.04 -1.36 32.28
C UNK A 110 0.21 -2.42 31.92
N UNK A 111 -0.37 -2.38 31.95
CA UNK A 111 -1.40 -3.25 31.98
C UNK A 111 -1.53 -3.95 30.64
N UNK A 112 -0.72 -4.25 30.24
CA UNK A 112 -0.86 -4.95 29.04
C UNK A 112 -1.37 -6.35 29.31
N UNK A 113 -2.32 -6.45 29.53
CA UNK A 113 -2.96 -7.69 29.78
C UNK A 113 -2.87 -8.50 28.53
N UNK A 114 -3.03 -9.50 28.59
CA UNK A 114 -2.90 -10.40 27.53
C UNK A 114 -3.49 -9.90 26.25
N UNK A 115 -2.86 -9.64 25.55
CA UNK A 115 -3.30 -9.30 24.25
C UNK A 115 -3.03 -10.48 23.37
N UNK A 116 -3.69 -11.20 23.35
CA UNK A 116 -3.57 -12.41 22.58
C UNK A 116 -4.47 -12.33 21.41
N UNK A 117 -4.17 -11.72 20.56
CA UNK A 117 -4.92 -11.60 19.35
C UNK A 117 -4.58 -12.79 18.50
N UNK A 118 -5.37 -13.29 18.05
CA UNK A 118 -5.22 -14.50 17.24
C UNK A 118 -4.68 -14.11 15.91
N UNK A 119 -3.93 -14.86 15.45
CA UNK A 119 -3.35 -14.67 14.14
C UNK A 119 -4.38 -15.10 13.16
N UNK A 120 -4.43 -14.53 12.24
CA UNK A 120 -5.35 -14.78 11.18
C UNK A 120 -4.83 -15.92 10.34
N UNK A 121 -5.53 -16.56 9.74
CA UNK A 121 -5.14 -17.66 8.88
C UNK A 121 -4.44 -17.10 7.72
N UNK A 122 -3.35 -17.40 7.55
CA UNK A 122 -2.52 -16.94 6.49
C UNK A 122 -2.48 -18.01 5.41
N UNK A 123 -2.39 -17.64 4.35
CA UNK A 123 -2.30 -18.52 3.18
C UNK A 123 -0.87 -18.99 3.08
N UNK A 124 -0.68 -20.03 2.46
CA UNK A 124 0.61 -20.64 2.27
C UNK A 124 1.60 -19.68 1.71
N UNK A 125 1.28 -18.91 0.76
CA UNK A 125 2.14 -17.96 0.13
C UNK A 125 2.50 -16.85 1.06
N UNK A 126 1.69 -16.53 1.77
CA UNK A 126 1.86 -15.48 2.72
C UNK A 126 2.72 -15.92 3.87
N UNK A 127 2.62 -17.04 4.27
CA UNK A 127 3.42 -17.58 5.34
C UNK A 127 4.86 -17.77 4.97
N UNK A 128 5.01 -18.06 3.86
CA UNK A 128 6.34 -18.25 3.35
C UNK A 128 7.03 -16.92 3.17
N UNK A 129 6.38 -16.02 2.85
CA UNK A 129 6.88 -14.69 2.70
C UNK A 129 7.16 -14.04 4.04
N UNK A 130 6.37 -14.28 4.94
CA UNK A 130 6.55 -13.79 6.27
C UNK A 130 7.73 -14.45 6.96
N UNK A 131 7.98 -15.60 6.75
CA UNK A 131 9.10 -16.29 7.31
C UNK A 131 10.41 -15.83 6.78
N UNK A 132 10.42 -15.49 5.70
CA UNK A 132 11.58 -14.97 5.05
C UNK A 132 11.87 -13.55 5.49
N UNK A 133 10.97 -12.92 5.66
CA UNK A 133 11.09 -11.60 6.21
C UNK A 133 11.63 -11.58 7.60
N CYS A 134 11.15 -12.49 8.38
CA CYS A 134 11.57 -12.60 9.78
C CYS A 134 13.00 -13.11 9.90
N THR A 135 13.41 -14.03 9.11
CA THR A 135 14.80 -14.48 9.16
C THR A 135 15.80 -13.33 8.89
N UNK A 136 15.43 -12.66 8.11
CA UNK A 136 16.23 -11.54 7.78
C UNK A 136 16.24 -10.46 8.83
N UNK A 137 15.20 -10.32 9.37
CA UNK A 137 15.06 -9.44 10.44
C UNK A 137 15.77 -9.87 11.65
N GLU A 138 15.76 -11.19 11.91
CA GLU A 138 16.45 -11.80 13.03
C GLU A 138 17.96 -11.67 12.90
N LYS A 139 18.46 -11.97 11.74
CA LYS A 139 19.91 -11.86 11.53
C LYS A 139 20.42 -10.45 11.80
N GLU A 140 19.61 -9.46 11.47
CA GLU A 140 19.99 -8.07 11.67
C GLU A 140 19.80 -7.61 13.11
N GLY A 141 19.27 -8.46 13.96
CA GLY A 141 19.06 -8.11 15.35
C GLY A 141 17.81 -7.31 15.65
N LYS A 142 16.95 -7.14 14.67
CA LYS A 142 15.74 -6.35 14.86
C LYS A 142 14.67 -7.08 15.64
N ILE A 143 14.64 -8.40 15.50
CA ILE A 143 13.72 -9.25 16.25
C ILE A 143 14.51 -10.42 16.83
N SER A 144 13.96 -11.04 17.85
CA SER A 144 14.57 -12.22 18.49
C SER A 144 13.51 -13.28 18.69
N LYS A 145 13.91 -14.54 18.58
CA LYS A 145 13.01 -15.63 18.93
C LYS A 145 12.78 -15.65 20.42
N ILE A 146 11.58 -15.99 20.82
CA ILE A 146 11.23 -16.07 22.23
C ILE A 146 10.53 -17.40 22.50
N GLY A 147 10.47 -17.74 23.77
CA GLY A 147 9.86 -18.98 24.19
C GLY A 147 8.34 -18.87 24.33
N PRO A 148 7.72 -19.97 24.68
CA PRO A 148 6.26 -20.00 24.80
C PRO A 148 5.72 -19.36 26.06
N GLU A 149 6.59 -18.97 26.98
CA GLU A 149 6.12 -18.39 28.24
C GLU A 149 5.56 -17.00 28.09
N ASN A 150 5.87 -16.30 27.02
CA ASN A 150 5.33 -14.96 26.78
C ASN A 150 3.85 -15.09 26.40
N PRO A 151 2.93 -14.47 27.17
CA PRO A 151 1.50 -14.63 26.89
C PRO A 151 0.95 -13.69 25.83
N TYR A 152 1.77 -12.76 25.33
CA TYR A 152 1.26 -11.73 24.41
C TYR A 152 1.40 -12.21 22.98
N ASN A 153 0.51 -11.72 22.12
CA ASN A 153 0.57 -12.03 20.70
C ASN A 153 -0.13 -10.95 19.89
N THR A 154 0.48 -10.59 18.79
CA THR A 154 -0.05 -9.60 17.88
C THR A 154 -0.21 -10.23 16.49
N PRO A 155 -1.33 -10.02 15.81
CA PRO A 155 -1.49 -10.61 14.48
C PRO A 155 -0.51 -10.02 13.48
N VAL A 156 -0.10 -10.85 12.51
CA VAL A 156 0.83 -10.40 11.49
C VAL A 156 0.30 -10.86 10.13
N PHE A 157 0.49 -10.01 9.14
CA PHE A 157 0.04 -10.24 7.78
C PHE A 157 1.17 -9.94 6.80
N ALA A 158 1.08 -10.51 5.62
CA ALA A 158 1.96 -10.16 4.52
C ALA A 158 1.16 -9.41 3.48
N ILE A 159 1.63 -8.25 3.09
CA ILE A 159 0.95 -7.43 2.09
C ILE A 159 1.93 -7.01 1.03
N LYS A 160 1.40 -6.51 -0.08
CA LYS A 160 2.20 -5.87 -1.12
C LYS A 160 1.79 -4.41 -1.19
N LYS A 161 2.77 -3.54 -1.11
CA LYS A 161 2.47 -2.12 -1.19
C LYS A 161 2.10 -1.74 -2.62
N LYS A 162 1.51 -0.57 -2.75
CA LYS A 162 1.03 -0.08 -4.03
C LYS A 162 2.15 -0.12 -5.07
N ASP A 163 1.83 -0.69 -6.22
CA ASP A 163 2.75 -0.76 -7.36
C ASP A 163 4.06 -1.45 -7.04
N SER A 164 4.04 -2.39 -6.13
CA SER A 164 5.24 -3.15 -5.78
C SER A 164 4.97 -4.64 -5.90
N THR A 165 6.01 -5.38 -6.28
CA THR A 165 5.93 -6.83 -6.30
C THR A 165 6.54 -7.44 -5.05
N LYS A 166 7.15 -6.61 -4.19
CA LYS A 166 7.77 -7.13 -2.98
C LYS A 166 6.74 -7.27 -1.87
N TRP A 167 6.89 -8.34 -1.10
CA TRP A 167 6.04 -8.52 0.08
C TRP A 167 6.55 -7.65 1.21
N ARG A 168 5.63 -7.16 2.01
CA ARG A 168 5.94 -6.42 3.21
C ARG A 168 5.21 -7.03 4.38
N LYS A 169 5.90 -7.14 5.52
CA LYS A 169 5.27 -7.60 6.74
C LYS A 169 4.45 -6.46 7.34
N LEU A 170 3.22 -6.75 7.72
CA LEU A 170 2.35 -5.80 8.39
C LEU A 170 1.93 -6.39 9.71
N VAL A 171 2.31 -5.75 10.81
CA VAL A 171 1.95 -6.21 12.14
C VAL A 171 0.77 -5.36 12.61
N ASP A 172 -0.28 -6.03 13.04
CA ASP A 172 -1.50 -5.34 13.46
C ASP A 172 -1.39 -4.95 14.92
N PHE A 173 -0.79 -3.79 15.15
CA PHE A 173 -0.58 -3.28 16.50
C PHE A 173 -1.76 -2.48 17.03
N ARG A 174 -2.95 -2.63 16.47
CA ARG A 174 -4.09 -1.82 16.93
C ARG A 174 -4.35 -2.00 18.43
N GLU A 175 -4.26 -3.23 18.92
CA GLU A 175 -4.51 -3.47 20.33
C GLU A 175 -3.40 -2.86 21.20
N LEU A 176 -2.14 -3.05 20.81
CA LEU A 176 -1.05 -2.46 21.55
C LEU A 176 -1.12 -0.92 21.48
N ASN A 177 -1.49 -0.38 20.33
CA ASN A 177 -1.63 1.07 20.19
C ASN A 177 -2.67 1.61 21.16
N LYS A 178 -3.79 0.91 21.33
CA LYS A 178 -4.79 1.33 22.30
C LYS A 178 -4.25 1.31 23.73
N ARG A 179 -3.52 0.26 24.06
CA ARG A 179 -3.06 0.07 25.44
C ARG A 179 -1.91 1.01 25.79
N THR A 180 -1.24 1.59 24.78
CA THR A 180 -0.18 2.56 25.01
C THR A 180 -0.58 3.97 24.61
N GLN A 181 -1.87 4.25 24.48
CA GLN A 181 -2.33 5.54 23.98
C GLN A 181 -1.88 6.71 24.85
N ASP A 182 -1.89 6.56 26.17
CA ASP A 182 -1.43 7.67 27.03
C ASP A 182 0.02 8.00 26.75
N PHE A 183 0.85 7.00 26.48
CA PHE A 183 2.25 7.23 26.23
C PHE A 183 2.46 8.03 24.93
N TRP A 184 1.92 7.54 23.81
CA TRP A 184 2.23 8.21 22.56
C TRP A 184 1.36 9.44 22.30
N GLU A 185 0.20 9.53 22.90
CA GLU A 185 -0.69 10.68 22.67
C GLU A 185 -0.47 11.79 23.68
N VAL A 186 -0.44 11.44 24.97
CA VAL A 186 -0.37 12.46 26.02
C VAL A 186 1.06 12.89 26.27
N GLN A 187 1.99 11.93 26.38
CA GLN A 187 3.36 12.25 26.74
C GLN A 187 4.22 12.69 25.56
N LEU A 188 3.98 12.13 24.37
CA LEU A 188 4.82 12.37 23.22
C LEU A 188 4.02 12.74 21.97
N GLY A 189 2.91 13.47 22.13
CA GLY A 189 2.07 13.79 20.99
C GLY A 189 2.79 14.55 19.90
N ILE A 190 2.47 14.23 18.65
CA ILE A 190 3.03 14.90 17.49
C ILE A 190 2.01 15.91 16.99
N PRO A 191 2.36 17.20 16.91
CA PRO A 191 1.38 18.18 16.46
C PRO A 191 1.04 18.02 14.97
N HIS A 192 -0.20 18.23 14.65
CA HIS A 192 -0.70 18.12 13.29
C HIS A 192 -0.78 19.50 12.66
N PRO A 193 -0.10 19.74 11.55
CA PRO A 193 -0.12 21.08 10.94
C PRO A 193 -1.43 21.31 10.19
N ALA A 194 -2.11 22.39 10.56
CA ALA A 194 -3.38 22.72 9.92
C ALA A 194 -3.23 23.05 8.46
N GLY A 195 -2.05 23.45 8.01
CA GLY A 195 -1.84 23.81 6.63
C GLY A 195 -1.71 22.64 5.68
N LEU A 196 -1.60 21.43 6.20
CA LEU A 196 -1.39 20.30 5.32
C LEU A 196 -2.58 20.06 4.39
N LYS A 197 -3.76 20.25 4.88
CA LYS A 197 -4.96 20.04 4.07
C LYS A 197 -5.23 21.15 3.09
N UNK A 198 -4.51 22.14 3.13
CA UNK A 198 -4.61 23.23 2.20
C UNK A 198 -3.56 23.24 1.13
N UNK A 199 -2.48 22.28 1.02
CA UNK A 199 -1.45 22.17 0.06
C UNK A 199 -2.04 21.73 -1.24
N LYS A 200 -1.41 22.15 -2.39
CA LYS A 200 -1.86 21.70 -3.69
C LYS A 200 -1.48 20.25 -3.94
N SER A 201 -0.34 19.83 -3.46
CA SER A 201 0.14 18.45 -3.60
C SER A 201 0.70 17.97 -2.29
N VAL A 202 0.35 16.74 -1.93
CA VAL A 202 0.93 16.07 -0.77
C VAL A 202 1.44 14.71 -1.24
N THR A 203 2.70 14.45 -0.98
CA THR A 203 3.29 13.14 -1.31
C THR A 203 3.52 12.37 -0.03
N VAL A 204 3.20 11.09 -0.05
CA VAL A 204 3.35 10.22 1.10
C VAL A 204 4.59 9.35 0.90
N LEU A 205 5.53 9.42 1.83
CA LEU A 205 6.76 8.64 1.77
C LEU A 205 6.80 7.66 2.93
N ASP A 206 7.18 6.42 2.66
CA ASP A 206 7.33 5.41 3.69
C ASP A 206 8.72 5.54 4.30
N VAL A 207 8.78 5.91 5.56
CA VAL A 207 10.06 6.03 6.26
C VAL A 207 10.17 5.06 7.43
N GLY A 208 9.40 4.00 7.41
CA GLY A 208 9.35 3.08 8.55
C GLY A 208 10.66 2.37 8.84
N ASP A 209 11.53 2.22 7.84
CA ASP A 209 12.82 1.58 8.10
C ASP A 209 13.65 2.36 9.10
N ALA A 210 13.41 3.66 9.24
CA ALA A 210 14.17 4.47 10.20
C ALA A 210 13.99 3.99 11.63
N TYR A 211 12.81 3.44 11.94
CA TYR A 211 12.55 2.99 13.29
C TYR A 211 13.44 1.85 13.72
N PHE A 212 13.90 1.05 12.76
CA PHE A 212 14.73 -0.11 13.09
C PHE A 212 16.10 0.27 13.60
N SER A 213 16.48 1.54 13.51
CA SER A 213 17.75 2.02 14.03
C SER A 213 17.72 2.33 15.51
N VAL A 214 16.55 2.32 16.14
CA VAL A 214 16.42 2.71 17.53
C VAL A 214 16.04 1.49 18.36
N PRO A 215 16.85 1.17 19.40
CA PRO A 215 16.47 0.04 20.25
C PRO A 215 15.23 0.33 21.06
N LEU A 216 14.46 -0.72 21.30
CA LEU A 216 13.26 -0.64 22.12
C LEU A 216 13.61 -0.98 23.56
N ASP A 217 13.00 -0.26 24.49
CA ASP A 217 13.19 -0.54 25.91
C ASP A 217 13.01 -2.03 26.20
N GLU A 218 13.98 -2.61 26.88
CA GLU A 218 14.01 -4.04 27.07
C GLU A 218 12.76 -4.56 27.79
N ASP A 219 12.28 -3.84 28.78
CA ASP A 219 11.11 -4.28 29.53
C ASP A 219 9.84 -4.23 28.70
N PHE A 220 9.83 -3.44 27.63
CA PHE A 220 8.65 -3.30 26.80
C PHE A 220 8.60 -4.33 25.68
N ARG A 221 9.73 -4.95 25.35
CA ARG A 221 9.81 -5.81 24.17
C ARG A 221 8.82 -6.96 24.19
N LYS A 222 8.49 -7.48 25.37
CA LYS A 222 7.59 -8.61 25.48
C LYS A 222 6.19 -8.30 24.93
N TYR A 223 5.78 -7.04 24.93
CA TYR A 223 4.47 -6.68 24.45
C TYR A 223 4.36 -6.67 22.93
N THR A 224 5.50 -6.73 22.24
CA THR A 224 5.51 -6.73 20.78
C THR A 224 5.54 -8.12 20.18
N ALA A 225 5.32 -9.14 20.98
CA ALA A 225 5.43 -10.54 20.56
C ALA A 225 4.44 -10.87 19.45
N PHE A 226 4.90 -11.65 18.50
CA PHE A 226 4.06 -12.13 17.41
C PHE A 226 4.49 -13.54 17.01
N THR A 227 3.64 -14.18 16.21
CA THR A 227 3.85 -15.57 15.83
C THR A 227 3.77 -15.73 14.33
N ILE A 228 4.74 -16.44 13.76
CA ILE A 228 4.66 -16.86 12.36
C ILE A 228 4.16 -18.30 12.38
N PRO A 229 2.96 -18.57 11.89
CA PRO A 229 2.43 -19.92 11.96
C PRO A 229 3.17 -20.84 10.99
N SER A 230 3.19 -22.12 11.33
CA SER A 230 3.75 -23.11 10.45
C SER A 230 2.78 -23.43 9.32
N ILE A 231 3.32 -24.00 8.25
CA ILE A 231 2.48 -24.40 7.13
C ILE A 231 1.54 -25.51 7.59
N ASN A 232 0.25 -25.30 7.36
CA ASN A 232 -0.79 -26.28 7.75
C ASN A 232 -0.78 -26.61 9.24
N ASN A 233 -0.21 -25.73 10.05
CA ASN A 233 -0.14 -25.95 11.50
C ASN A 233 0.53 -27.27 11.86
N GLU A 234 1.50 -27.68 11.06
CA GLU A 234 2.19 -28.96 11.30
C GLU A 234 3.12 -28.90 12.50
N THR A 235 3.65 -27.70 12.79
CA THR A 235 4.51 -27.51 13.94
C THR A 235 4.06 -26.30 14.71
N PRO A 236 4.51 -26.13 15.95
CA PRO A 236 4.21 -24.89 16.65
C PRO A 236 4.75 -23.70 15.90
N GLY A 237 4.05 -22.60 15.96
CA GLY A 237 4.52 -21.38 15.30
C GLY A 237 5.81 -20.86 15.91
N ILE A 238 6.52 -20.06 15.14
CA ILE A 238 7.75 -19.46 15.64
C ILE A 238 7.40 -18.13 16.27
N ARG A 239 7.85 -17.95 17.52
CA ARG A 239 7.53 -16.75 18.28
C ARG A 239 8.70 -15.79 18.24
N TYR A 240 8.38 -14.51 18.04
CA TYR A 240 9.38 -13.43 17.99
C TYR A 240 8.93 -12.26 18.84
N GLN A 241 9.87 -11.41 19.20
CA GLN A 241 9.58 -10.09 19.74
C GLN A 241 10.53 -9.08 19.12
N TYR A 242 10.15 -7.82 19.17
CA TYR A 242 10.99 -6.76 18.62
C TYR A 242 12.04 -6.31 19.60
N ASN A 243 13.26 -6.04 19.08
CA ASN A 243 14.34 -5.42 19.83
C ASN A 243 14.47 -3.94 19.50
N VAL A 244 13.77 -3.48 18.48
CA VAL A 244 13.87 -2.12 17.98
C VAL A 244 12.44 -1.57 17.86
N LEU A 245 12.34 -0.26 17.61
CA LEU A 245 11.02 0.33 17.43
C LEU A 245 10.30 -0.34 16.27
N PRO A 246 9.13 -0.91 16.52
CA PRO A 246 8.47 -1.64 15.44
C PRO A 246 7.67 -0.73 14.53
N GLN A 247 7.64 -1.10 13.26
CA GLN A 247 6.76 -0.43 12.32
C GLN A 247 5.32 -0.73 12.67
N GLY A 248 4.47 0.28 12.57
CA GLY A 248 3.05 0.12 12.87
C GLY A 248 2.66 0.37 14.31
N TRP A 249 3.62 0.56 15.20
CA TRP A 249 3.33 0.93 16.58
C TRP A 249 3.37 2.44 16.70
N LYS A 250 2.33 3.03 17.28
CA LYS A 250 2.25 4.48 17.34
C LYS A 250 3.31 5.09 18.24
N GLY A 251 3.89 4.31 19.15
CA GLY A 251 5.02 4.78 19.92
C GLY A 251 6.28 5.02 19.12
N SER A 252 6.43 4.32 17.99
CA SER A 252 7.66 4.45 17.21
C SER A 252 7.83 5.85 16.64
N PRO A 253 6.85 6.42 15.91
CA PRO A 253 7.03 7.80 15.47
C PRO A 253 7.10 8.78 16.64
N ALA A 254 6.42 8.51 17.74
CA ALA A 254 6.49 9.41 18.89
C ALA A 254 7.89 9.44 19.49
N ILE A 255 8.50 8.28 19.67
CA ILE A 255 9.86 8.21 20.20
C ILE A 255 10.86 8.79 19.20
N PHE A 256 10.68 8.52 17.92
CA PHE A 256 11.61 8.96 16.90
C PHE A 256 11.45 10.45 16.56
N GLN A 257 10.45 11.13 17.11
CA GLN A 257 10.11 12.48 16.71
C GLN A 257 11.27 13.45 16.82
N SER A 258 12.01 13.42 17.93
CA SER A 258 13.11 14.35 18.09
C SER A 258 14.22 14.10 17.09
N SER A 259 14.51 12.85 16.78
CA SER A 259 15.48 12.52 15.75
C SER A 259 15.01 12.97 14.38
N MET A 260 13.73 12.74 14.06
CA MET A 260 13.23 13.16 12.77
C MET A 260 13.27 14.68 12.63
N THR A 261 12.98 15.40 13.70
CA THR A 261 13.08 16.85 13.67
C THR A 261 14.49 17.31 13.34
N LYS A 262 15.49 16.69 13.96
CA LYS A 262 16.88 17.04 13.65
C LYS A 262 17.23 16.70 12.20
N ILE A 263 16.80 15.54 11.74
CA ILE A 263 17.13 15.09 10.38
C ILE A 263 16.52 16.04 9.35
N LEU A 264 15.30 16.49 9.59
CA LEU A 264 14.59 17.31 8.63
C LEU A 264 14.94 18.79 8.71
N GLU A 265 15.64 19.21 9.76
CA GLU A 265 15.86 20.64 9.99
C GLU A 265 16.54 21.35 8.81
N PRO A 266 17.62 20.82 8.23
CA PRO A 266 18.24 21.55 7.11
C PRO A 266 17.31 21.67 5.91
N PHE A 267 16.54 20.64 5.63
CA PHE A 267 15.61 20.69 4.51
C PHE A 267 14.50 21.70 4.78
N ARG A 268 14.00 21.72 6.00
CA ARG A 268 12.95 22.67 6.36
C ARG A 268 13.43 24.11 6.29
N LYS A 269 14.69 24.36 6.69
CA LYS A 269 15.23 25.70 6.61
C LYS A 269 15.35 26.19 5.17
N GLN A 270 15.72 25.28 4.26
CA GLN A 270 15.85 25.65 2.86
C GLN A 270 14.51 25.74 2.16
N ASN A 271 13.48 25.12 2.72
CA ASN A 271 12.16 25.05 2.09
C ASN A 271 11.08 25.38 3.12
N PRO A 272 11.05 26.63 3.61
CA PRO A 272 10.15 26.94 4.73
C PRO A 272 8.67 26.86 4.40
N ASP A 273 8.31 26.85 3.12
CA ASP A 273 6.90 26.75 2.75
C ASP A 273 6.44 25.32 2.54
N ILE A 274 7.32 24.35 2.67
CA ILE A 274 6.93 22.95 2.56
C ILE A 274 6.54 22.42 3.93
N VAL A 275 5.39 21.77 3.98
CA VAL A 275 4.83 21.24 5.23
C VAL A 275 5.15 19.75 5.29
N ILE A 276 5.75 19.30 6.38
CA ILE A 276 6.10 17.89 6.56
C ILE A 276 5.46 17.39 7.84
N TYR A 277 4.68 16.32 7.74
CA TYR A 277 3.99 15.73 8.87
C TYR A 277 4.26 14.25 8.92
N GLN A 278 4.63 13.74 10.07
CA GLN A 278 4.89 12.32 10.27
C GLN A 278 3.67 11.67 10.93
N TYR A 279 3.15 10.63 10.31
CA TYR A 279 2.08 9.83 10.88
C TYR A 279 2.40 8.36 10.68
N MET A 280 2.48 7.61 11.77
CA MET A 280 2.85 6.20 11.72
C MET A 280 4.18 6.05 10.99
N ASP A 281 4.21 5.19 9.98
CA ASP A 281 5.44 4.92 9.22
C ASP A 281 5.64 5.88 8.06
N ASP A 282 4.81 6.90 7.93
CA ASP A 282 4.79 7.72 6.73
C ASP A 282 5.12 9.17 7.02
N LEU A 283 5.75 9.83 6.04
CA LEU A 283 5.87 11.27 6.00
C LEU A 283 4.93 11.82 4.94
N TYR A 284 4.17 12.84 5.31
CA TYR A 284 3.29 13.56 4.40
C TYR A 284 3.96 14.88 4.07
N VAL A 285 4.30 15.10 2.81
CA VAL A 285 5.08 16.25 2.39
C VAL A 285 4.24 17.10 1.44
N GLY A 286 3.84 18.27 1.90
CA GLY A 286 2.92 19.11 1.15
C GLY A 286 3.53 20.40 0.68
N SER A 287 3.15 20.83 -0.51
CA SER A 287 3.58 22.10 -1.06
C SER A 287 2.53 22.68 -1.98
N ASP A 288 2.68 23.97 -2.27
CA ASP A 288 1.84 24.66 -3.24
C ASP A 288 2.58 24.88 -4.56
N LEU A 289 3.66 24.18 -4.78
CA LEU A 289 4.44 24.31 -6.00
C LEU A 289 3.72 23.66 -7.18
N GLU A 290 4.14 24.04 -8.40
CA GLU A 290 3.73 23.30 -9.57
C GLU A 290 4.15 21.85 -9.42
N ILE A 291 3.39 20.95 -10.05
CA ILE A 291 3.60 19.53 -9.79
C ILE A 291 5.02 19.06 -10.10
N GLU A 292 5.63 19.57 -11.16
CA GLU A 292 6.99 19.16 -11.48
C GLU A 292 7.99 19.69 -10.45
N GLN A 293 7.80 20.91 -9.99
CA GLN A 293 8.64 21.46 -8.94
C GLN A 293 8.45 20.71 -7.63
N HIS A 294 7.20 20.34 -7.35
CA HIS A 294 6.92 19.55 -6.17
C HIS A 294 7.68 18.23 -6.21
N ARG A 295 7.62 17.55 -7.35
CA ARG A 295 8.30 16.27 -7.50
C ARG A 295 9.81 16.42 -7.38
N THR A 296 10.36 17.52 -7.89
CA THR A 296 11.78 17.80 -7.73
C THR A 296 12.14 17.94 -6.25
N LYS A 297 11.31 18.63 -5.48
CA LYS A 297 11.56 18.75 -4.05
C LYS A 297 11.45 17.41 -3.32
N ILE A 298 10.55 16.60 -3.73
CA ILE A 298 10.48 15.25 -3.16
C ILE A 298 11.76 14.46 -3.39
N UNK A 299 12.17 14.57 -4.42
CA UNK A 299 13.39 13.96 -4.73
C UNK A 299 14.57 14.50 -3.95
N GLU A 300 14.59 15.77 -3.77
CA GLU A 300 15.61 16.38 -2.93
C GLU A 300 15.47 15.86 -1.49
N LEU A 301 14.27 15.81 -0.99
CA LEU A 301 14.04 15.29 0.35
C LEU A 301 14.48 13.84 0.46
N ARG A 302 14.16 13.04 -0.53
CA ARG A 302 14.56 11.63 -0.48
C ARG A 302 16.07 11.49 -0.47
N GLN A 303 16.79 12.32 -1.23
CA GLN A 303 18.24 12.30 -1.20
C GLN A 303 18.76 12.77 0.15
N HIS A 304 18.10 13.76 0.75
CA HIS A 304 18.48 14.22 2.07
C HIS A 304 18.31 13.11 3.11
N LEU A 305 17.19 12.39 3.03
CA LEU A 305 16.97 11.28 3.95
C LEU A 305 17.98 10.15 3.73
N LEU A 306 18.38 9.96 2.49
CA LEU A 306 19.36 8.93 2.19
C LEU A 306 20.70 9.21 2.84
N LYS A 307 21.07 10.48 2.99
CA LYS A 307 22.31 10.82 3.68
C LYS A 307 22.32 10.26 5.11
N TRP A 308 21.16 10.13 5.70
CA TRP A 308 21.05 9.58 7.05
C TRP A 308 20.81 8.08 7.04
N GLY A 309 20.85 7.47 5.87
CA GLY A 309 20.69 6.03 5.74
C GLY A 309 19.26 5.57 5.59
N PHE A 310 18.36 6.45 5.26
CA PHE A 310 16.95 6.06 5.15
C PHE A 310 16.59 5.79 3.72
N UNK A 311 16.44 4.78 3.46
CA UNK A 311 16.03 4.39 2.18
C UNK A 311 14.52 4.55 2.16
N THR A 312 13.99 5.38 1.46
CA THR A 312 12.57 5.45 1.18
C THR A 312 12.26 4.55 0.01
N PRO A 313 11.33 3.61 0.16
CA PRO A 313 11.05 2.69 -0.93
C PRO A 313 10.63 3.43 -2.17
N ASP A 314 11.16 3.00 -3.29
CA ASP A 314 10.77 3.57 -4.55
C ASP A 314 10.92 2.50 -5.60
N LYS A 315 10.53 2.83 -6.77
CA LYS A 315 10.80 1.98 -7.89
C LYS A 315 12.07 2.38 -8.44
N LYS A 316 12.87 2.76 -7.51
CA LYS A 316 14.08 3.08 -7.65
C LYS A 316 14.61 3.42 -8.85
N HIS A 317 14.44 3.16 -9.76
CA HIS A 317 15.30 3.36 -10.87
C HIS A 317 14.61 4.08 -11.99
N GLN A 318 13.38 4.46 -11.82
CA GLN A 318 12.73 5.25 -12.84
C GLN A 318 13.13 6.69 -12.65
N LYS A 319 14.01 7.19 -13.54
CA LYS A 319 14.47 8.54 -13.45
C LYS A 319 13.76 9.49 -14.39
N GLU A 320 12.82 8.99 -15.15
CA GLU A 320 12.09 9.80 -16.12
C GLU A 320 10.60 9.80 -15.79
N PRO A 321 9.91 10.89 -16.13
CA PRO A 321 8.47 10.91 -15.93
C PRO A 321 7.78 9.82 -16.74
N PRO A 322 6.63 9.34 -16.27
CA PRO A 322 5.98 9.76 -15.04
C PRO A 322 6.64 9.15 -13.81
N PHE A 323 6.74 9.94 -12.76
CA PHE A 323 7.39 9.50 -11.53
C PHE A 323 6.38 8.80 -10.63
N LEU A 324 5.76 7.76 -11.14
CA LEU A 324 4.76 7.03 -10.36
C LEU A 324 5.35 6.39 -9.11
N TRP A 325 6.67 6.15 -9.14
CA TRP A 325 7.37 5.59 -8.02
C TRP A 325 7.51 6.54 -6.84
N MET A 326 7.30 7.84 -7.08
CA MET A 326 7.51 8.82 -6.02
C MET A 326 6.43 8.75 -4.96
N GLY A 327 5.78 7.65 -4.92
CA GLY A 327 4.83 7.42 -3.90
C GLY A 327 3.47 7.94 -4.29
N TYR A 328 2.75 8.20 -3.30
CA TYR A 328 1.35 8.44 -3.37
C TYR A 328 1.14 9.94 -3.36
N GLU A 329 0.64 10.47 -4.45
CA GLU A 329 0.40 11.91 -4.55
C GLU A 329 -1.07 12.21 -4.32
N LEU A 330 -1.31 13.18 -3.46
CA LEU A 330 -2.65 13.62 -3.11
C LEU A 330 -2.77 15.10 -3.43
N HIS A 331 -4.00 15.55 -3.66
CA HIS A 331 -4.25 16.96 -3.95
C HIS A 331 -5.38 17.47 -3.06
N PRO A 332 -5.05 17.72 -1.79
CA PRO A 332 -6.11 18.06 -0.83
C PRO A 332 -6.90 19.32 -1.14
N ASP A 333 -6.28 20.28 -1.83
CA ASP A 333 -7.02 21.49 -2.17
C ASP A 333 -8.20 21.22 -3.11
N LYS A 334 -8.24 20.06 -3.74
CA LYS A 334 -9.34 19.69 -4.61
C LYS A 334 -10.39 18.83 -3.92
N TRP A 335 -10.21 18.52 -2.66
CA TRP A 335 -11.18 17.72 -1.91
C TRP A 335 -12.33 18.63 -1.49
N THR A 336 -13.45 18.55 -2.20
CA THR A 336 -14.59 19.40 -1.91
C THR A 336 -15.73 18.57 -1.37
N VAL A 337 -16.63 19.24 -0.63
CA VAL A 337 -17.85 18.60 -0.15
C VAL A 337 -18.75 18.35 -1.35
N GLN A 338 -19.16 17.12 -1.49
CA GLN A 338 -20.05 16.81 -2.61
C GLN A 338 -21.48 16.91 -2.15
N UNK A 339 -21.89 18.03 -2.19
CA UNK A 339 -23.27 18.25 -1.87
C UNK A 339 -24.06 18.04 -3.14
N UNK A 340 -24.92 17.69 -3.36
CA UNK A 340 -25.79 17.74 -4.41
C UNK A 340 -25.20 18.54 -5.53
N UNK A 341 -24.32 18.28 -5.79
CA UNK A 341 -23.71 18.98 -6.80
C UNK A 341 -24.43 18.75 -8.04
N UNK A 342 -25.19 19.35 -8.29
CA UNK A 342 -25.87 19.20 -9.49
C UNK A 342 -25.18 20.02 -10.48
N UNK A 343 -24.63 19.44 -11.18
CA UNK A 343 -24.00 20.12 -12.22
C UNK A 343 -25.03 20.56 -13.13
N UNK A 344 -25.44 21.41 -13.00
CA UNK A 344 -26.50 21.80 -13.79
C UNK A 344 -26.07 22.74 -14.84
N UNK A 345 -26.36 22.26 -15.76
CA UNK A 345 -26.20 23.07 -16.98
C UNK A 345 -27.34 24.01 -17.02
N UNK A 346 -27.25 24.70 -17.80
CA UNK A 346 -28.30 25.62 -18.13
C UNK A 346 -29.54 24.92 -18.58
N UNK A 347 -29.46 23.90 -19.08
CA UNK A 347 -30.61 23.21 -19.56
C UNK A 347 -30.69 21.86 -18.88
N UNK A 348 -31.46 21.74 -18.06
CA UNK A 348 -31.65 20.49 -17.34
C UNK A 348 -33.07 20.03 -17.52
N UNK A 349 -33.28 18.88 -17.36
CA UNK A 349 -34.57 18.22 -17.46
C UNK A 349 -35.35 18.45 -16.18
N UNK A 350 -36.50 18.49 -16.22
CA UNK A 350 -37.40 18.64 -15.11
C UNK A 350 -37.19 17.63 -14.05
N UNK A 351 -36.88 16.48 -14.35
CA UNK A 351 -36.54 15.45 -13.45
C UNK A 351 -35.27 15.71 -12.69
N UNK A 352 -34.43 16.20 -13.38
CA UNK A 352 -33.16 16.58 -12.80
C UNK A 352 -33.34 17.81 -11.94
N UNK A 353 -34.09 18.59 -12.28
CA UNK A 353 -34.34 19.76 -11.48
C UNK A 353 -35.11 19.46 -10.22
N UNK A 354 -35.87 18.65 -10.31
CA UNK A 354 -36.61 18.14 -9.19
C UNK A 354 -35.74 17.35 -8.27
N UNK A 355 -34.89 16.74 -8.81
CA UNK A 355 -33.89 16.03 -8.05
C UNK A 355 -32.96 16.98 -7.37
N UNK A 356 -32.62 17.97 -8.01
CA UNK A 356 -31.78 18.98 -7.48
C UNK A 356 -32.48 19.74 -6.40
N UNK A 357 -33.56 19.96 -6.56
CA UNK A 357 -34.36 20.60 -5.55
C UNK A 357 -34.56 19.73 -4.32
N UNK A 358 -34.69 18.65 -4.53
CA UNK A 358 -34.83 17.70 -3.49
C UNK A 358 -33.51 17.52 -2.73
N UNK A 359 -32.60 17.52 -3.46
CA UNK A 359 -31.29 17.47 -2.87
C UNK A 359 -30.96 18.73 -2.13
N UNK A 360 -31.30 19.76 -2.64
CA UNK A 360 -31.04 21.00 -2.00
C UNK A 360 -31.88 21.21 -0.78
N UNK A 361 -32.90 20.75 -0.83
CA UNK A 361 -33.81 20.77 0.31
C UNK A 361 -33.33 19.83 1.41
N UNK A 362 -32.84 18.89 1.07
CA UNK A 362 -32.29 17.99 2.04
C UNK A 362 -31.04 18.55 2.70
N UNK A 363 -30.32 19.12 1.92
CA UNK A 363 -29.11 19.76 2.38
C UNK A 363 -29.40 21.05 3.13
N UNK A 364 -30.28 21.67 2.75
CA UNK A 364 -30.65 22.87 3.46
C UNK A 364 -31.19 22.60 4.83
N UNK A 365 -31.70 21.66 4.94
CA UNK A 365 -32.19 21.24 6.23
C UNK A 365 -31.04 20.88 7.15
N UNK A 366 -30.22 20.47 6.62
CA UNK A 366 -29.02 20.13 7.36
C UNK A 366 -28.14 21.34 7.60
N UNK A 367 -28.20 22.18 6.75
CA UNK A 367 -27.35 23.32 6.85
C UNK A 367 -28.06 24.49 7.53
N UNK A 368 -29.13 24.42 7.80
CA UNK A 368 -29.83 25.41 8.48
C UNK A 368 -29.78 26.77 7.92
N UNK A 369 -29.31 26.76 6.82
CA UNK A 369 -29.18 28.08 6.22
C UNK A 369 -30.43 28.41 5.45
N UNK A 370 -30.61 29.43 5.15
CA UNK A 370 -31.76 29.84 4.44
C UNK A 370 -31.59 29.45 3.02
N UNK A 371 -32.13 28.65 2.66
CA UNK A 371 -32.10 28.20 1.31
C UNK A 371 -33.17 28.88 0.57
N UNK A 372 -32.95 29.40 -0.33
CA UNK A 372 -33.84 30.10 -1.20
C UNK A 372 -34.04 29.24 -2.36
N UNK A 373 -34.96 28.75 -2.41
CA UNK A 373 -35.38 27.84 -3.49
C UNK A 373 -36.63 28.33 -4.15
N UNK A 374 -37.00 29.32 -3.95
CA UNK A 374 -38.20 29.96 -4.49
C UNK A 374 -38.21 30.05 -5.99
N UNK A 375 -37.32 30.41 -6.50
CA UNK A 375 -37.18 30.55 -7.92
C UNK A 375 -37.00 29.21 -8.60
N UNK A 376 -36.42 28.41 -8.03
CA UNK A 376 -36.29 27.06 -8.52
C UNK A 376 -37.63 26.35 -8.41
N UNK A 377 -38.26 26.57 -7.50
CA UNK A 377 -39.59 26.03 -7.35
C UNK A 377 -40.57 26.58 -8.37
N UNK A 378 -40.35 27.55 -8.73
CA UNK A 378 -41.15 28.14 -9.80
C UNK A 378 -40.91 27.45 -11.12
N UNK A 379 -39.84 27.06 -11.39
CA UNK A 379 -39.49 26.34 -12.59
C UNK A 379 -40.00 24.91 -12.57
N UNK A 380 -40.23 24.43 -11.56
CA UNK A 380 -40.75 23.10 -11.44
C UNK A 380 -42.21 22.98 -11.69
N UNK A 381 -42.70 23.90 -11.84
CA UNK A 381 -44.14 23.95 -11.96
C UNK A 381 -44.59 23.52 -13.34
N UNK A 382 -45.04 23.08 -13.98
CA UNK A 382 -45.72 22.79 -15.21
C UNK A 382 -44.91 22.04 -16.23
N UNK A 383 -43.94 21.70 -15.89
CA UNK A 383 -43.10 21.06 -16.84
C UNK A 383 -43.21 19.55 -16.67
N UNK A 384 -42.98 18.95 -17.65
CA UNK A 384 -42.98 17.49 -17.66
C UNK A 384 -41.66 17.10 -17.18
N LEU A 385 -41.55 15.75 -16.64
CA LEU A 385 -40.34 15.23 -16.09
C LEU A 385 -39.21 15.07 -17.11
N THR A 386 -39.54 14.74 -18.33
CA THR A 386 -38.51 14.58 -19.37
C THR A 386 -38.32 15.86 -20.18
N GLU A 387 -39.08 16.89 -19.92
CA GLU A 387 -38.94 18.13 -20.65
C GLU A 387 -37.72 18.90 -20.15
N VAL A 388 -36.94 19.43 -21.10
CA VAL A 388 -35.78 20.26 -20.74
C VAL A 388 -36.31 21.67 -20.44
N VAL A 389 -35.99 22.16 -19.25
CA VAL A 389 -36.44 23.46 -18.80
C VAL A 389 -35.22 24.34 -18.55
N PRO A 390 -35.09 25.48 -19.27
CA PRO A 390 -33.98 26.37 -18.97
C PRO A 390 -34.22 27.11 -17.65
N LEU A 391 -33.13 27.33 -16.92
CA LEU A 391 -33.21 28.06 -15.66
C LEU A 391 -33.26 29.55 -15.91
N THR A 392 -34.09 30.24 -15.13
CA THR A 392 -34.07 31.69 -15.16
C THR A 392 -32.80 32.21 -14.52
N ALA A 393 -32.49 33.48 -14.77
CA ALA A 393 -31.29 34.07 -14.14
C ALA A 393 -31.40 34.06 -12.63
N GLU A 394 -32.61 34.31 -12.11
CA GLU A 394 -32.79 34.24 -10.66
C GLU A 394 -32.57 32.84 -10.11
N ALA A 395 -33.04 31.82 -10.83
CA ALA A 395 -32.85 30.45 -10.38
C ALA A 395 -31.38 30.05 -10.42
N GLU A 396 -30.66 30.47 -11.46
CA GLU A 396 -29.22 30.18 -11.52
C GLU A 396 -28.48 30.84 -10.38
N LEU A 397 -28.85 32.08 -10.04
CA LEU A 397 -28.21 32.76 -8.94
C LEU A 397 -28.49 32.06 -7.63
N GLU A 398 -29.74 31.63 -7.42
CA GLU A 398 -30.07 30.87 -6.20
C GLU A 398 -29.27 29.59 -6.13
N LEU A 399 -29.11 28.87 -7.24
CA LEU A 399 -28.35 27.64 -7.26
C LEU A 399 -26.92 27.92 -6.93
N ALA A 400 -26.30 28.97 -7.47
CA ALA A 400 -24.93 29.31 -7.17
C ALA A 400 -24.75 29.67 -5.70
N GLU A 401 -25.68 30.42 -5.15
CA GLU A 401 -25.61 30.79 -3.75
C GLU A 401 -25.72 29.58 -2.83
N ASN A 402 -26.62 28.65 -3.16
CA ASN A 402 -26.76 27.45 -2.36
C ASN A 402 -25.53 26.54 -2.48
N ARG A 403 -24.92 26.50 -3.65
CA ARG A 403 -23.69 25.75 -3.80
C ARG A 403 -22.57 26.32 -2.93
N GLU A 404 -22.49 27.65 -2.85
CA GLU A 404 -21.48 28.26 -1.99
C GLU A 404 -21.73 27.94 -0.52
N ILE A 405 -23.00 27.98 -0.10
CA ILE A 405 -23.34 27.66 1.28
C ILE A 405 -22.96 26.21 1.60
N LEU A 406 -23.26 25.30 0.68
CA LEU A 406 -22.98 23.88 0.90
C LEU A 406 -21.49 23.55 0.90
N LYS A 407 -20.64 24.42 0.33
CA LYS A 407 -19.20 24.20 0.40
C LYS A 407 -18.68 24.38 1.82
N GLU A 408 -19.35 25.19 2.62
CA GLU A 408 -18.94 25.40 4.00
C GLU A 408 -19.39 24.22 4.86
N PRO A 409 -18.69 23.97 5.96
CA PRO A 409 -19.19 22.96 6.91
C PRO A 409 -20.58 23.33 7.40
N VAL A 410 -21.35 22.33 7.77
CA VAL A 410 -22.66 22.59 8.34
C VAL A 410 -22.50 23.54 9.51
N HIS A 411 -23.38 24.57 9.55
CA HIS A 411 -23.27 25.61 10.55
C HIS A 411 -23.23 25.00 11.96
N GLY A 412 -22.24 25.40 12.73
CA GLY A 412 -22.12 24.93 14.10
C GLY A 412 -21.42 23.59 14.25
N VAL A 413 -20.95 23.02 13.14
CA VAL A 413 -20.24 21.74 13.22
C VAL A 413 -18.74 22.01 13.12
N TYR A 414 -18.05 21.71 14.18
CA TYR A 414 -16.61 21.92 14.26
C TYR A 414 -15.95 20.66 14.79
N TYR A 415 -14.71 20.46 14.37
CA TYR A 415 -13.93 19.33 14.82
C TYR A 415 -13.47 19.51 16.26
N ASP A 416 -13.69 18.51 17.08
CA ASP A 416 -13.27 18.51 18.48
C ASP A 416 -12.16 17.48 18.64
N PRO A 417 -10.90 17.90 18.84
CA PRO A 417 -9.81 16.93 18.91
C PRO A 417 -9.95 15.88 20.01
N SER A 418 -10.77 16.14 21.03
CA SER A 418 -10.93 15.18 22.11
C SER A 418 -11.91 14.06 21.80
N LYS A 419 -12.63 14.15 20.70
CA LYS A 419 -13.63 13.14 20.34
C LYS A 419 -13.15 12.29 19.18
N ASP A 420 -13.65 11.07 19.13
CA ASP A 420 -13.32 10.16 18.04
C ASP A 420 -14.01 10.56 16.75
N LEU A 421 -13.36 10.24 15.63
CA LEU A 421 -13.95 10.38 14.31
C LEU A 421 -14.62 9.06 13.91
N VAL A 422 -15.71 9.17 13.19
CA VAL A 422 -16.42 8.01 12.62
C VAL A 422 -16.52 8.23 11.12
N ALA A 423 -16.27 7.19 10.36
CA ALA A 423 -16.47 7.23 8.90
C ALA A 423 -17.44 6.13 8.52
N GLU A 424 -18.49 6.50 7.85
CA GLU A 424 -19.50 5.54 7.41
C GLU A 424 -19.53 5.50 5.90
N ILE A 425 -19.61 4.30 5.34
CA ILE A 425 -19.52 4.10 3.89
C ILE A 425 -20.77 3.39 3.43
N GLN A 426 -21.30 3.79 2.27
CA GLN A 426 -22.42 3.11 1.65
C GLN A 426 -22.08 2.76 0.21
N LYS A 427 -22.52 1.60 -0.23
CA LYS A 427 -22.41 1.20 -1.63
C LYS A 427 -23.58 1.81 -2.40
N GLN A 428 -23.27 2.54 -3.45
CA GLN A 428 -24.28 3.18 -4.28
C GLN A 428 -24.55 2.43 -5.60
N GLY A 429 -23.84 1.44 -5.64
CA GLY A 429 -23.93 0.71 -6.90
C GLY A 429 -22.95 1.20 -7.92
N UNK A 430 -22.57 0.27 -9.61
CA UNK A 430 -21.72 0.66 -10.63
C UNK A 430 -20.33 1.05 -10.18
N GLY A 431 -19.78 0.57 -9.06
CA GLY A 431 -18.51 0.92 -8.53
C GLY A 431 -18.49 2.26 -7.81
N GLN A 432 -19.63 2.76 -7.37
CA GLN A 432 -19.69 4.05 -6.70
C GLN A 432 -20.01 3.89 -5.23
N TRP A 433 -19.36 4.69 -4.40
CA TRP A 433 -19.46 4.63 -2.96
C TRP A 433 -19.57 6.02 -2.40
N THR A 434 -20.36 6.17 -1.33
CA THR A 434 -20.45 7.46 -0.63
C THR A 434 -19.97 7.27 0.80
N TYR A 435 -19.51 8.35 1.40
CA TYR A 435 -19.08 8.28 2.78
C TYR A 435 -19.34 9.60 3.51
N GLN A 436 -19.47 9.49 4.82
CA GLN A 436 -19.61 10.64 5.71
C GLN A 436 -18.65 10.47 6.87
N ILE A 437 -18.03 11.56 7.26
CA ILE A 437 -17.12 11.57 8.40
C ILE A 437 -17.71 12.52 9.44
N TYR A 438 -17.89 12.02 10.65
CA TYR A 438 -18.55 12.81 11.68
C TYR A 438 -18.00 12.42 13.05
N GLN A 439 -18.30 13.23 14.05
CA GLN A 439 -18.05 12.92 15.46
C GLN A 439 -19.36 12.73 16.22
N GLU A 440 -20.39 13.43 15.81
CA GLU A 440 -21.72 13.25 16.34
C GLU A 440 -22.68 12.95 15.18
N PRO A 441 -23.65 12.08 15.38
CA PRO A 441 -24.52 11.71 14.27
C PRO A 441 -25.20 12.93 13.66
N PHE A 442 -25.30 12.89 12.34
CA PHE A 442 -25.93 13.93 11.53
C PHE A 442 -25.18 15.26 11.53
N LYS A 443 -24.02 15.33 12.14
CA LYS A 443 -23.19 16.54 12.08
C LYS A 443 -21.93 16.21 11.32
N ASN A 444 -22.05 16.10 10.02
CA ASN A 444 -20.95 15.69 9.16
C ASN A 444 -19.86 16.74 9.07
N LEU A 445 -18.63 16.32 9.36
CA LEU A 445 -17.48 17.18 9.12
C LEU A 445 -17.07 17.14 7.65
N LYS A 446 -17.27 16.03 7.00
CA LYS A 446 -16.95 15.88 5.59
C LYS A 446 -17.81 14.79 4.99
N THR A 447 -18.22 14.98 3.78
CA THR A 447 -18.85 13.94 2.97
C THR A 447 -18.11 13.82 1.66
N GLY A 448 -18.24 12.68 1.01
CA GLY A 448 -17.58 12.53 -0.28
C GLY A 448 -18.02 11.29 -0.99
N LYS A 449 -17.43 11.11 -2.16
CA LYS A 449 -17.66 9.93 -2.98
C LYS A 449 -16.35 9.30 -3.33
N TYR A 450 -16.39 7.98 -3.45
CA TYR A 450 -15.27 7.23 -4.00
C TYR A 450 -15.80 6.46 -5.21
N ALA A 451 -15.12 6.60 -6.33
CA ALA A 451 -15.41 5.80 -7.51
C ALA A 451 -14.24 4.91 -7.77
N ARG A 452 -14.50 3.65 -8.11
CA ARG A 452 -13.41 2.73 -8.32
C ARG A 452 -12.50 3.21 -9.43
N MET A 453 -11.21 3.00 -9.26
CA MET A 453 -10.27 3.25 -10.32
C MET A 453 -10.55 2.27 -11.44
N ARG A 454 -10.29 2.71 -12.65
CA ARG A 454 -10.50 1.83 -13.78
C ARG A 454 -9.66 0.58 -13.64
N GLY A 455 -10.32 -0.53 -13.65
CA GLY A 455 -9.70 -1.83 -13.69
C GLY A 455 -10.62 -2.74 -14.47
N ALA A 456 -10.04 -3.61 -15.29
CA ALA A 456 -10.87 -4.47 -16.11
C ALA A 456 -11.69 -5.43 -15.25
N HIS A 457 -11.16 -5.82 -14.11
CA HIS A 457 -11.81 -6.85 -13.27
C HIS A 457 -11.69 -6.45 -11.81
N THR A 458 -12.80 -6.49 -11.08
CA THR A 458 -12.78 -6.08 -9.69
C THR A 458 -13.93 -6.76 -8.93
N ASN A 459 -13.92 -6.63 -7.60
CA ASN A 459 -15.03 -7.09 -6.79
C ASN A 459 -15.33 -6.04 -5.71
N ASP A 460 -16.50 -6.17 -5.07
CA ASP A 460 -16.94 -5.17 -4.13
C ASP A 460 -16.09 -5.14 -2.85
N VAL A 461 -15.58 -6.29 -2.41
CA VAL A 461 -14.74 -6.30 -1.20
C VAL A 461 -13.45 -5.54 -1.47
N LYS A 462 -12.86 -5.75 -2.66
CA LYS A 462 -11.66 -5.01 -3.03
C LYS A 462 -11.94 -3.51 -3.09
N GLN A 463 -13.06 -3.13 -3.69
CA GLN A 463 -13.40 -1.72 -3.78
C GLN A 463 -13.64 -1.10 -2.41
N LEU A 464 -14.32 -1.81 -1.52
CA LEU A 464 -14.53 -1.30 -0.17
C LEU A 464 -13.21 -1.14 0.56
N THR A 465 -12.29 -2.08 0.38
CA THR A 465 -10.98 -1.99 0.99
C THR A 465 -10.23 -0.75 0.49
N GLU A 466 -10.28 -0.50 -0.81
CA GLU A 466 -9.65 0.68 -1.37
C GLU A 466 -10.29 1.96 -0.85
N ALA A 467 -11.62 1.97 -0.72
CA ALA A 467 -12.31 3.13 -0.19
C ALA A 467 -11.89 3.42 1.26
N VAL A 468 -11.79 2.38 2.07
CA VAL A 468 -11.36 2.56 3.45
C VAL A 468 -9.97 3.19 3.51
N GLN A 469 -9.05 2.71 2.69
CA GLN A 469 -7.70 3.26 2.69
C GLN A 469 -7.68 4.72 2.24
N LYS A 470 -8.45 5.05 1.20
CA LYS A 470 -8.48 6.41 0.72
C LYS A 470 -9.09 7.36 1.77
N ILE A 471 -10.21 6.97 2.37
CA ILE A 471 -10.86 7.80 3.36
C ILE A 471 -9.96 7.98 4.59
N ASN A 472 -9.29 6.91 4.99
CA ASN A 472 -8.38 7.00 6.13
C ASN A 472 -7.27 8.00 5.86
N THR A 473 -6.69 7.96 4.64
CA THR A 473 -5.65 8.91 4.27
C THR A 473 -6.17 10.34 4.32
N GLU A 474 -7.40 10.57 3.85
CA GLU A 474 -7.97 11.91 3.94
C GLU A 474 -8.08 12.37 5.40
N CYS A 475 -8.49 11.49 6.29
CA CYS A 475 -8.61 11.86 7.69
C CYS A 475 -7.26 12.20 8.30
N ILE A 476 -6.22 11.46 7.94
CA ILE A 476 -4.88 11.75 8.44
C ILE A 476 -4.43 13.14 7.96
N VAL A 477 -4.66 13.44 6.69
CA VAL A 477 -4.25 14.74 6.16
C VAL A 477 -5.03 15.88 6.79
N ILE A 478 -6.33 15.71 6.95
CA ILE A 478 -7.17 16.80 7.43
C ILE A 478 -7.07 16.98 8.95
N TRP A 479 -7.10 15.90 9.71
CA TRP A 479 -7.19 15.98 11.17
C TRP A 479 -6.05 15.32 11.93
N GLY A 480 -5.20 14.56 11.28
CA GLY A 480 -4.12 13.88 11.97
C GLY A 480 -4.56 12.69 12.81
N LYS A 481 -5.73 12.13 12.53
CA LYS A 481 -6.22 10.94 13.22
C LYS A 481 -6.97 10.07 12.24
N THR A 482 -7.14 8.81 12.63
CA THR A 482 -7.92 7.88 11.83
C THR A 482 -9.32 7.74 12.43
N PRO A 483 -10.32 7.49 11.60
CA PRO A 483 -11.66 7.28 12.13
C PRO A 483 -11.90 5.82 12.47
N LYS A 484 -12.98 5.57 13.20
CA LYS A 484 -13.51 4.23 13.29
C LYS A 484 -14.49 4.05 12.13
N PHE A 485 -14.27 3.04 11.32
CA PHE A 485 -15.08 2.83 10.13
C PHE A 485 -16.32 2.00 10.46
N ARG A 486 -17.44 2.40 9.89
CA ARG A 486 -18.66 1.63 9.92
C ARG A 486 -18.87 1.07 8.52
N LEU A 487 -18.67 -0.25 8.39
CA LEU A 487 -18.54 -0.89 7.07
C LEU A 487 -19.81 -1.68 6.74
N PRO A 488 -20.32 -1.53 5.51
CA PRO A 488 -21.54 -2.27 5.11
C PRO A 488 -21.19 -3.66 4.59
N ILE A 489 -20.72 -4.50 5.50
CA ILE A 489 -20.26 -5.84 5.15
C ILE A 489 -20.32 -6.69 6.40
N GLN A 490 -20.52 -7.97 6.24
CA GLN A 490 -20.51 -8.87 7.37
C GLN A 490 -19.08 -9.06 7.88
N LYS A 491 -18.97 -9.17 9.21
CA LYS A 491 -17.67 -9.30 9.86
C LYS A 491 -16.86 -10.44 9.26
N GLU A 492 -17.49 -11.59 9.08
CA GLU A 492 -16.79 -12.77 8.60
C GLU A 492 -16.27 -12.57 7.18
N THR A 493 -17.03 -11.91 6.33
CA THR A 493 -16.58 -11.65 4.96
C THR A 493 -15.40 -10.71 4.96
N TRP A 494 -15.48 -9.62 5.73
CA TRP A 494 -14.41 -8.66 5.78
C TRP A 494 -13.13 -9.27 6.33
N GLU A 495 -13.24 -9.99 7.44
CA GLU A 495 -12.05 -10.54 8.08
C GLU A 495 -11.39 -11.63 7.24
N ALA A 496 -12.16 -12.30 6.40
CA ALA A 496 -11.57 -13.31 5.53
C ALA A 496 -10.79 -12.70 4.37
N TRP A 497 -11.10 -11.48 3.95
CA TRP A 497 -10.60 -11.01 2.65
C TRP A 497 -9.86 -9.69 2.67
N TRP A 498 -9.98 -8.85 3.67
CA TRP A 498 -9.37 -7.53 3.59
C TRP A 498 -7.82 -7.58 3.47
N UNK A 499 -7.32 -8.37 3.96
CA UNK A 499 -5.90 -8.54 3.93
C UNK A 499 -5.40 -8.75 2.56
N GLU A 500 -6.22 -9.35 1.68
CA GLU A 500 -5.83 -9.59 0.30
C GLU A 500 -5.62 -8.29 -0.47
N TYR A 501 -6.34 -7.29 -0.13
CA TYR A 501 -6.36 -6.05 -0.90
C TYR A 501 -5.73 -4.87 -0.16
N TRP A 502 -5.25 -5.06 1.04
CA TRP A 502 -4.69 -3.98 1.85
C TRP A 502 -3.29 -3.61 1.40
N GLN A 503 -3.01 -2.31 1.25
CA GLN A 503 -1.72 -1.84 0.80
C GLN A 503 -1.09 -0.80 1.73
N ALA A 504 -1.80 -0.35 2.74
CA ALA A 504 -1.30 0.70 3.62
C ALA A 504 -0.49 0.12 4.78
N THR A 505 0.31 0.97 5.41
CA THR A 505 1.14 0.56 6.54
C THR A 505 0.44 0.67 7.88
N TRP A 506 -0.74 1.27 7.90
CA TRP A 506 -1.56 1.43 9.11
C TRP A 506 -2.85 0.67 8.94
N ILE A 507 -3.50 0.38 10.05
CA ILE A 507 -4.79 -0.32 10.06
C ILE A 507 -5.73 0.45 10.98
N PRO A 508 -6.85 0.96 10.45
CA PRO A 508 -7.80 1.66 11.31
C PRO A 508 -8.72 0.70 12.06
N GLU A 509 -9.49 1.23 12.98
CA GLU A 509 -10.54 0.44 13.64
C GLU A 509 -11.76 0.37 12.76
N TRP A 510 -12.50 -0.72 12.85
CA TRP A 510 -13.75 -0.84 12.10
C TRP A 510 -14.80 -1.61 12.89
N GLU A 511 -16.04 -1.38 12.52
CA GLU A 511 -17.18 -2.14 13.00
C GLU A 511 -18.11 -2.37 11.82
N PHE A 512 -19.07 -3.22 11.99
CA PHE A 512 -19.87 -3.71 10.88
C PHE A 512 -21.33 -3.31 11.07
N VAL A 513 -21.93 -2.75 10.01
CA VAL A 513 -23.30 -2.31 10.07
C VAL A 513 -24.11 -3.04 9.02
N ASN A 514 -25.38 -3.28 9.32
CA ASN A 514 -26.24 -4.02 8.42
C ASN A 514 -27.10 -3.06 7.59
N THR A 515 -26.43 -2.23 6.80
CA THR A 515 -27.10 -1.26 5.96
C THR A 515 -27.08 -1.74 4.52
N PRO A 516 -28.21 -2.17 3.97
CA PRO A 516 -28.21 -2.62 2.57
C PRO A 516 -27.93 -1.47 1.61
N PRO A 517 -27.33 -1.77 0.46
CA PRO A 517 -26.86 -3.10 0.05
C PRO A 517 -25.55 -3.47 0.71
N LEU A 518 -25.52 -4.68 1.26
CA LEU A 518 -24.29 -5.16 1.89
C LEU A 518 -23.30 -5.63 0.84
N VAL A 519 -22.03 -5.39 1.11
CA VAL A 519 -20.95 -5.90 0.28
C VAL A 519 -20.79 -7.40 0.56
N LYS A 520 -20.62 -8.19 -0.49
CA LYS A 520 -20.42 -9.62 -0.34
C LYS A 520 -19.60 -10.15 -1.50
N LEU A 521 -19.14 -11.40 -1.33
CA LEU A 521 -18.55 -12.14 -2.44
C LEU A 521 -19.66 -12.97 -3.08
N TRP A 522 -19.74 -12.91 -4.40
CA TRP A 522 -20.81 -13.56 -5.11
C TRP A 522 -20.55 -15.02 -5.40
N TYR A 523 -19.27 -15.43 -5.35
CA TYR A 523 -18.88 -16.82 -5.51
C TYR A 523 -17.52 -17.00 -4.85
N GLN A 524 -17.19 -18.25 -4.53
CA GLN A 524 -15.86 -18.57 -4.00
C GLN A 524 -15.39 -19.84 -4.67
N LEU A 525 -14.11 -19.87 -4.99
CA LEU A 525 -13.50 -21.04 -5.58
C LEU A 525 -13.05 -21.99 -4.48
N GLU A 526 -13.16 -23.30 -4.74
CA GLU A 526 -12.70 -24.30 -3.80
C GLU A 526 -11.18 -24.31 -3.72
N LYS A 527 -10.67 -24.67 -2.55
CA LYS A 527 -9.23 -24.72 -2.36
C LYS A 527 -8.62 -26.05 -2.76
N GLU A 528 -9.44 -27.10 -2.83
CA GLU A 528 -9.00 -28.44 -3.18
C GLU A 528 -9.97 -29.04 -4.17
N PRO A 529 -9.51 -30.02 -4.98
CA PRO A 529 -10.41 -30.67 -5.93
C PRO A 529 -11.61 -31.27 -5.22
N ILE A 530 -12.68 -31.06 -6.07
CA ILE A 530 -13.95 -31.56 -5.56
C ILE A 530 -14.08 -33.00 -5.94
N UNK A 531 -14.29 -34.05 -4.69
CA UNK A 531 -14.40 -35.46 -4.85
C UNK A 531 -15.68 -35.81 -5.55
N GLY A 532 -15.60 -36.50 -6.49
CA GLY A 532 -16.75 -36.97 -7.20
C GLY A 532 -17.26 -36.06 -8.28
N ALA A 533 -16.70 -34.86 -8.40
CA ALA A 533 -17.13 -33.97 -9.47
C ALA A 533 -16.34 -34.25 -10.74
N GLU A 534 -16.99 -34.05 -11.89
CA GLU A 534 -16.34 -34.23 -13.17
C GLU A 534 -15.22 -33.22 -13.34
N THR A 535 -14.11 -33.65 -13.92
CA THR A 535 -12.96 -32.77 -14.18
C THR A 535 -12.90 -32.45 -15.66
N PHE A 536 -12.93 -31.16 -15.96
CA PHE A 536 -12.82 -30.64 -17.33
C PHE A 536 -11.43 -30.11 -17.57
N TYR A 537 -10.74 -30.66 -18.55
CA TYR A 537 -9.46 -30.13 -19.00
C TYR A 537 -9.75 -29.25 -20.19
N VAL A 538 -9.45 -27.98 -20.06
CA VAL A 538 -9.84 -26.97 -21.05
C VAL A 538 -8.63 -26.37 -21.71
N ASP A 539 -8.80 -25.95 -22.97
CA ASP A 539 -7.74 -25.26 -23.67
C ASP A 539 -8.34 -24.48 -24.84
N GLY A 540 -7.59 -23.48 -25.28
CA GLY A 540 -7.94 -22.71 -26.45
C GLY A 540 -6.71 -22.39 -27.26
N ALA A 541 -6.90 -22.17 -28.52
CA ALA A 541 -5.80 -21.84 -29.43
C ALA A 541 -6.34 -20.96 -30.55
N SER A 542 -5.48 -20.10 -31.07
CA SER A 542 -5.87 -19.29 -32.23
C SER A 542 -4.68 -19.09 -33.13
N ASN A 543 -4.98 -18.81 -34.40
CA ASN A 543 -3.98 -18.44 -35.39
C ASN A 543 -3.84 -16.93 -35.38
N ARG A 544 -2.64 -16.45 -35.13
CA ARG A 544 -2.42 -15.02 -34.97
C ARG A 544 -2.72 -14.25 -36.25
N GLU A 545 -2.50 -14.88 -37.40
CA GLU A 545 -2.66 -14.23 -38.69
C GLU A 545 -4.11 -14.22 -39.17
N THR A 546 -4.77 -15.39 -39.10
CA THR A 546 -6.15 -15.48 -39.56
C THR A 546 -7.15 -15.08 -38.49
N LYS A 547 -6.71 -15.05 -37.22
CA LYS A 547 -7.56 -14.77 -36.08
C LYS A 547 -8.68 -15.76 -35.89
N LEU A 548 -8.52 -16.96 -36.45
CA LEU A 548 -9.43 -18.07 -36.23
C LEU A 548 -8.95 -18.88 -35.05
N GLY A 549 -9.86 -19.32 -34.23
CA GLY A 549 -9.48 -20.07 -33.03
C GLY A 549 -10.42 -21.19 -32.73
N LYS A 550 -10.02 -22.00 -31.77
CA LYS A 550 -10.83 -23.09 -31.23
C LYS A 550 -10.69 -23.09 -29.73
N ALA A 551 -11.76 -23.51 -29.08
CA ALA A 551 -11.79 -23.67 -27.62
C ALA A 551 -12.53 -24.97 -27.35
N GLY A 552 -12.10 -25.69 -26.30
CA GLY A 552 -12.76 -26.93 -26.02
C GLY A 552 -12.32 -27.55 -24.73
N TYR A 553 -12.90 -28.71 -24.45
CA TYR A 553 -12.58 -29.48 -23.26
C TYR A 553 -12.61 -30.97 -23.53
N VAL A 554 -11.93 -31.71 -22.66
CA VAL A 554 -12.14 -33.13 -22.50
C VAL A 554 -12.34 -33.38 -21.02
N THR A 555 -13.10 -34.41 -20.67
CA THR A 555 -13.37 -34.67 -19.27
C THR A 555 -12.91 -36.07 -18.89
N ASP A 556 -12.80 -36.28 -17.59
CA ASP A 556 -12.42 -37.59 -17.08
C ASP A 556 -13.55 -38.60 -17.19
N LYS A 557 -14.74 -38.18 -17.60
CA LYS A 557 -15.83 -39.10 -17.90
C LYS A 557 -16.01 -39.33 -19.38
N GLY A 558 -15.03 -38.92 -20.17
CA GLY A 558 -15.04 -39.22 -21.60
C GLY A 558 -15.78 -38.23 -22.47
N ARG A 559 -16.27 -37.17 -21.93
CA ARG A 559 -16.92 -36.14 -22.77
C ARG A 559 -15.89 -35.27 -23.40
N GLN A 560 -16.18 -34.74 -24.57
CA GLN A 560 -15.31 -33.74 -25.19
C GLN A 560 -16.13 -32.85 -26.11
N LYS A 561 -15.62 -31.64 -26.30
CA LYS A 561 -16.27 -30.69 -27.17
C LYS A 561 -15.26 -29.68 -27.63
N VAL A 562 -15.36 -29.29 -28.90
CA VAL A 562 -14.52 -28.23 -29.45
C VAL A 562 -15.41 -27.32 -30.27
N ILE A 563 -15.26 -26.03 -30.12
CA ILE A 563 -15.99 -25.07 -30.95
C ILE A 563 -14.99 -24.20 -31.69
N SER A 564 -15.39 -23.70 -32.85
CA SER A 564 -14.59 -22.79 -33.66
C SER A 564 -15.04 -21.36 -33.39
N ILE A 565 -14.09 -20.45 -33.30
CA ILE A 565 -14.36 -19.06 -32.91
C ILE A 565 -13.67 -18.16 -33.92
N PRO A 566 -14.40 -17.31 -34.63
CA PRO A 566 -13.77 -16.36 -35.53
C PRO A 566 -13.33 -15.11 -34.81
N ASP A 567 -12.34 -14.42 -35.38
CA ASP A 567 -11.90 -13.10 -34.91
C ASP A 567 -11.56 -13.13 -33.42
N THR A 568 -10.57 -13.95 -33.05
CA THR A 568 -10.25 -14.18 -31.68
C THR A 568 -8.74 -14.17 -31.44
N THR A 569 -8.35 -14.28 -30.17
CA THR A 569 -6.94 -14.36 -29.77
C THR A 569 -6.75 -15.57 -28.88
N ASN A 570 -5.47 -15.92 -28.61
CA ASN A 570 -5.19 -17.02 -27.70
C ASN A 570 -5.84 -16.79 -26.34
N GLN A 571 -5.72 -15.59 -25.81
CA GLN A 571 -6.28 -15.32 -24.49
C GLN A 571 -7.79 -15.45 -24.45
N LYS A 572 -8.46 -14.96 -25.50
CA LYS A 572 -9.91 -15.08 -25.56
C LYS A 572 -10.36 -16.52 -25.67
N THR A 573 -9.64 -17.33 -26.44
CA THR A 573 -10.03 -18.74 -26.56
C THR A 573 -9.81 -19.50 -25.27
N GLU A 574 -8.80 -19.13 -24.49
CA GLU A 574 -8.58 -19.76 -23.20
C GLU A 574 -9.73 -19.48 -22.25
N LEU A 575 -10.20 -18.23 -22.23
CA LEU A 575 -11.36 -17.90 -21.41
C LEU A 575 -12.63 -18.55 -21.95
N GLN A 576 -12.78 -18.60 -23.28
CA GLN A 576 -13.95 -19.23 -23.88
C GLN A 576 -14.04 -20.70 -23.51
N ALA A 577 -12.90 -21.38 -23.43
CA ALA A 577 -12.90 -22.79 -23.04
C ALA A 577 -13.41 -22.98 -21.61
N ILE A 578 -13.02 -22.08 -20.70
CA ILE A 578 -13.53 -22.15 -19.34
C ILE A 578 -15.03 -21.91 -19.32
N TYR A 579 -15.49 -20.92 -20.09
CA TYR A 579 -16.93 -20.65 -20.16
C TYR A 579 -17.69 -21.86 -20.66
N LEU A 580 -17.16 -22.51 -21.68
CA LEU A 580 -17.79 -23.70 -22.25
C LEU A 580 -17.91 -24.80 -21.20
N ALA A 581 -16.83 -25.03 -20.42
CA ALA A 581 -16.86 -26.03 -19.39
C ALA A 581 -17.90 -25.70 -18.31
N LEU A 582 -18.00 -24.42 -17.94
CA LEU A 582 -18.97 -24.02 -16.95
C LEU A 582 -20.40 -24.20 -17.45
N GLN A 583 -20.63 -23.92 -18.74
CA GLN A 583 -21.98 -24.11 -19.29
C GLN A 583 -22.37 -25.59 -19.32
N ASP A 584 -21.43 -26.45 -19.63
CA ASP A 584 -21.75 -27.86 -19.89
C ASP A 584 -21.62 -28.75 -18.67
N SER A 585 -21.19 -28.19 -17.53
CA SER A 585 -20.99 -29.00 -16.32
C SER A 585 -22.16 -28.87 -15.38
N GLY A 586 -22.16 -29.70 -14.34
CA GLY A 586 -23.18 -29.65 -13.31
C GLY A 586 -22.89 -28.61 -12.26
N SER A 587 -23.55 -28.75 -11.11
CA SER A 587 -23.44 -27.75 -10.04
C SER A 587 -22.06 -27.78 -9.37
N GLU A 588 -21.32 -28.85 -9.50
CA GLU A 588 -19.98 -28.96 -8.95
C GLU A 588 -19.04 -29.39 -10.07
N VAL A 589 -17.91 -28.71 -10.20
CA VAL A 589 -17.02 -28.97 -11.33
C VAL A 589 -15.59 -28.66 -10.96
N ASN A 590 -14.67 -29.49 -11.46
CA ASN A 590 -13.23 -29.22 -11.42
C ASN A 590 -12.79 -28.80 -12.82
N ILE A 591 -12.07 -27.71 -12.92
CA ILE A 591 -11.57 -27.20 -14.20
C ILE A 591 -10.07 -27.08 -14.13
N VAL A 592 -9.37 -27.62 -15.13
CA VAL A 592 -7.92 -27.57 -15.23
C VAL A 592 -7.58 -26.85 -16.51
N THR A 593 -6.79 -25.79 -16.41
CA THR A 593 -6.37 -24.99 -17.55
C THR A 593 -4.86 -24.85 -17.56
N ASP A 594 -4.27 -24.64 -18.74
CA ASP A 594 -2.86 -24.27 -18.80
C ASP A 594 -2.66 -22.76 -19.01
N SER A 595 -3.71 -21.98 -18.90
CA SER A 595 -3.66 -20.54 -19.10
C SER A 595 -3.42 -19.84 -17.78
N GLN A 596 -2.21 -19.31 -17.59
CA GLN A 596 -1.96 -18.47 -16.42
C GLN A 596 -2.80 -17.19 -16.49
N TYR A 597 -3.02 -16.69 -17.69
CA TYR A 597 -3.84 -15.50 -17.88
C TYR A 597 -5.25 -15.70 -17.34
N ALA A 598 -5.90 -16.77 -17.77
CA ALA A 598 -7.28 -17.01 -17.36
C ALA A 598 -7.37 -17.32 -15.86
N LEU A 599 -6.43 -18.13 -15.38
CA LEU A 599 -6.42 -18.45 -13.96
C LEU A 599 -6.25 -17.20 -13.10
N GLY A 600 -5.35 -16.30 -13.51
CA GLY A 600 -5.11 -15.09 -12.74
C GLY A 600 -6.33 -14.19 -12.67
N ILE A 601 -7.06 -14.07 -13.77
CA ILE A 601 -8.27 -13.26 -13.76
C ILE A 601 -9.30 -13.83 -12.80
N ILE A 602 -9.55 -15.13 -12.88
CA ILE A 602 -10.66 -15.72 -12.12
C ILE A 602 -10.29 -15.92 -10.67
N GLN A 603 -9.04 -16.20 -10.36
CA GLN A 603 -8.63 -16.35 -8.96
C GLN A 603 -8.73 -15.05 -8.18
N ALA A 604 -8.70 -13.91 -8.85
CA ALA A 604 -8.93 -12.64 -8.18
C ALA A 604 -10.40 -12.46 -7.77
N GLN A 605 -11.25 -13.38 -8.15
CA GLN A 605 -12.67 -13.41 -7.79
C GLN A 605 -13.41 -12.14 -8.19
N PRO A 606 -13.27 -11.70 -9.45
CA PRO A 606 -13.99 -10.49 -9.86
C PRO A 606 -15.50 -10.73 -9.84
N ASP A 607 -16.27 -9.71 -9.51
CA ASP A 607 -17.72 -9.78 -9.65
C ASP A 607 -18.21 -8.83 -10.74
N LYS A 608 -17.30 -8.07 -11.35
CA LYS A 608 -17.59 -7.19 -12.47
C LYS A 608 -16.40 -7.16 -13.41
N SER A 609 -16.66 -7.01 -14.68
CA SER A 609 -15.59 -6.92 -15.65
C SER A 609 -16.04 -6.10 -16.85
N GLU A 610 -15.08 -5.40 -17.46
CA GLU A 610 -15.35 -4.72 -18.73
C GLU A 610 -15.42 -5.71 -19.89
N SER A 611 -14.88 -6.89 -19.71
CA SER A 611 -14.93 -7.93 -20.72
C SER A 611 -16.27 -8.63 -20.69
N GLU A 612 -16.94 -8.70 -21.83
CA GLU A 612 -18.20 -9.43 -21.91
C GLU A 612 -18.01 -10.91 -21.59
N LEU A 613 -16.94 -11.48 -22.09
CA LEU A 613 -16.68 -12.90 -21.85
C LEU A 613 -16.42 -13.18 -20.38
N VAL A 614 -15.64 -12.34 -19.71
CA VAL A 614 -15.40 -12.53 -18.28
C VAL A 614 -16.70 -12.35 -17.51
N SER A 615 -17.54 -11.38 -17.91
CA SER A 615 -18.83 -11.22 -17.26
C SER A 615 -19.71 -12.46 -17.38
N GLN A 616 -19.68 -13.10 -18.55
CA GLN A 616 -20.43 -14.32 -18.75
C GLN A 616 -19.90 -15.45 -17.88
N ILE A 617 -18.58 -15.53 -17.74
CA ILE A 617 -17.98 -16.52 -16.86
C ILE A 617 -18.40 -16.28 -15.41
N ILE A 618 -18.39 -15.04 -14.99
CA ILE A 618 -18.79 -14.68 -13.62
C ILE A 618 -20.24 -15.12 -13.36
N GLU A 619 -21.13 -14.89 -14.32
CA GLU A 619 -22.52 -15.33 -14.16
C GLU A 619 -22.62 -16.83 -13.96
N GLN A 620 -21.82 -17.59 -14.70
CA GLN A 620 -21.83 -19.04 -14.52
C GLN A 620 -21.26 -19.45 -13.17
N LEU A 621 -20.19 -18.78 -12.74
CA LEU A 621 -19.60 -19.11 -11.45
C LEU A 621 -20.57 -18.87 -10.30
N ILE A 622 -21.35 -17.79 -10.40
CA ILE A 622 -22.35 -17.50 -9.37
C ILE A 622 -23.39 -18.62 -9.27
N LYS A 623 -23.73 -19.23 -10.39
CA LYS A 623 -24.74 -20.27 -10.40
C LYS A 623 -24.27 -21.61 -9.86
N LYS A 624 -22.96 -21.83 -9.81
CA LYS A 624 -22.43 -23.12 -9.38
C LYS A 624 -22.42 -23.23 -7.86
N GLU A 625 -22.57 -24.45 -7.36
CA GLU A 625 -22.40 -24.69 -5.94
C GLU A 625 -20.94 -24.77 -5.53
N LYS A 626 -20.11 -25.45 -6.34
CA LYS A 626 -18.69 -25.56 -6.06
C LYS A 626 -17.90 -25.58 -7.36
N VAL A 627 -16.84 -24.81 -7.40
CA VAL A 627 -15.93 -24.80 -8.54
C VAL A 627 -14.50 -24.84 -8.03
N TYR A 628 -13.73 -25.77 -8.54
CA TYR A 628 -12.30 -25.84 -8.30
C TYR A 628 -11.59 -25.53 -9.62
N LEU A 629 -10.64 -24.60 -9.58
CA LEU A 629 -9.93 -24.18 -10.79
C LEU A 629 -8.44 -24.34 -10.56
N ALA A 630 -7.74 -25.08 -11.42
CA ALA A 630 -6.34 -25.35 -11.24
C ALA A 630 -5.57 -25.11 -12.53
N TRP A 631 -4.28 -24.87 -12.37
CA TRP A 631 -3.38 -24.65 -13.49
C TRP A 631 -2.40 -25.79 -13.61
N VAL A 632 -2.11 -26.18 -14.86
CA VAL A 632 -1.03 -27.11 -15.16
C VAL A 632 -0.16 -26.52 -16.25
N PRO A 633 1.12 -26.87 -16.28
CA PRO A 633 1.97 -26.34 -17.36
C PRO A 633 1.58 -26.93 -18.71
N ALA A 634 1.64 -26.08 -19.72
CA ALA A 634 1.31 -26.49 -21.08
C ALA A 634 2.40 -27.37 -21.63
N HIS A 635 1.99 -28.31 -22.51
CA HIS A 635 2.93 -29.14 -23.26
C HIS A 635 3.88 -29.95 -22.39
N LYS A 636 3.41 -30.41 -21.26
CA LYS A 636 4.23 -31.23 -20.36
C LYS A 636 3.72 -32.64 -20.23
N GLY A 637 2.90 -33.07 -21.16
CA GLY A 637 2.43 -34.44 -21.15
C GLY A 637 1.44 -34.80 -20.08
N ILE A 638 0.78 -33.82 -19.50
CA ILE A 638 -0.26 -34.07 -18.52
C ILE A 638 -1.51 -34.54 -19.24
N GLY A 639 -2.01 -35.72 -18.90
CA GLY A 639 -2.95 -36.48 -19.70
C GLY A 639 -4.09 -35.72 -20.32
N GLY A 640 -4.99 -35.20 -19.50
CA GLY A 640 -6.15 -34.47 -20.01
C GLY A 640 -5.77 -33.21 -20.75
N ASN A 641 -4.78 -32.49 -20.21
CA ASN A 641 -4.32 -31.27 -20.88
C ASN A 641 -3.72 -31.57 -22.23
N GLU A 642 -2.98 -32.66 -22.36
CA GLU A 642 -2.42 -33.03 -23.63
C GLU A 642 -3.50 -33.36 -24.63
N GLN A 643 -4.54 -34.09 -24.20
CA GLN A 643 -5.63 -34.46 -25.08
C GLN A 643 -6.36 -33.23 -25.62
N VAL A 644 -6.71 -32.29 -24.72
CA VAL A 644 -7.48 -31.14 -25.20
C VAL A 644 -6.61 -30.22 -26.04
N ASP A 645 -5.32 -30.13 -25.75
CA ASP A 645 -4.45 -29.30 -26.56
C ASP A 645 -4.44 -29.80 -27.99
N LYS A 646 -4.37 -31.12 -28.19
CA LYS A 646 -4.39 -31.68 -29.55
C LYS A 646 -5.70 -31.35 -30.26
N LEU A 647 -6.80 -31.39 -29.53
CA LEU A 647 -8.09 -31.12 -30.15
C LEU A 647 -8.21 -29.68 -30.62
N VAL A 648 -7.81 -28.73 -29.78
CA VAL A 648 -8.02 -27.33 -30.15
C VAL A 648 -6.95 -26.82 -31.08
N SER A 649 -5.77 -27.42 -31.10
CA SER A 649 -4.72 -26.95 -32.01
C SER A 649 -4.80 -27.58 -33.40
N ALA A 650 -5.68 -28.55 -33.59
CA ALA A 650 -5.81 -29.17 -34.91
C ALA A 650 -6.27 -28.14 -35.94
N GLY A 651 -5.48 -27.94 -36.98
CA GLY A 651 -5.82 -26.98 -38.01
C GLY A 651 -5.63 -25.53 -37.65
N ILE A 652 -5.16 -25.26 -36.45
CA ILE A 652 -4.96 -23.87 -35.98
C ILE A 652 -3.50 -23.52 -36.03
N ARG A 653 -2.64 -24.34 -35.40
CA ARG A 653 -1.22 -24.06 -35.32
C ARG A 653 -0.50 -24.79 -36.44
N LYS A 654 0.46 -24.10 -37.02
CA LYS A 654 1.28 -24.76 -38.03
C LYS A 654 2.22 -25.73 -37.35
N VAL A 655 2.35 -26.88 -37.94
CA VAL A 655 3.32 -27.87 -37.49
C VAL A 655 4.65 -27.53 -38.13
N LEU A 656 5.68 -27.38 -37.33
CA LEU A 656 7.01 -27.03 -37.82
C LEU A 656 7.90 -28.27 -37.86
#